data_eca7a80385f04b1d913f2ae562176af7
#
_entry.id   eca7a80385f04b1d913f2ae562176af7
#
_cell.length_a   1.000
_cell.length_b   1.000
_cell.length_c   1.000
_cell.angle_alpha   90.00
_cell.angle_beta   90.00
_cell.angle_gamma   90.00
#
_symmetry.space_group_name_H-M   'P 1'
#
loop_
_entity.id
_entity.type
_entity.pdbx_description
1 polymer ?
#
loop_
_entity_poly.entity_id
_entity_poly.type
_entity_poly.pdbx_seq_one_letter_code
_entity_poly.pdbx_strand_id
1 'polypeptide(L)'
;MHAHHIEFLELLNGQVQYVVPRWQRRYRWGQADIERLVEDLLTVAVAGPDAAHYGGTLLTFPEPGAAGVVKIFRVVDGQQRLTTVSILLACIAAELGTDGQCGDWTAQIIRDDRLTNPGKSPERHRKLRLQDGDDEEYRLGLEDGPTGAGAVAQAWRIARRLVARNDAALLLRGLEKLRVVSIGLHANEDPQQIFESLNATGRPLTESEKVKNWLLMGLADGEQQDLHDNHWCRIERALGAEHTTEPTDIFLRDVLRWRTGEIQGIDRVYEGLRRWAVREGQAGDRPALCRDLARLAGLYGTITGTADQHRNRKVDRELRHLRAMGIDVHRPLTLRLLNDANGNGGLKESDDALAKVLAGIGTWATRMWLSERPMAGMNKAAADLAHGPGPGADEDCVEFWLGRLQRLRNTRVGVPRDEEVREGIRARKAYGGGATRSAFAVLCELMEAEHREEAPARDRLTIEHVMPQKLTDEWEKALGDDAEEIHGRHRDRLPNLTLSGDVTNTVMGAGTFASKREVYRRSSIGITRSLADEMDWNEEALERRAEFLAQRALDRWPWPEQVVPVSEVQNLSTRLRWRIDEGPWHAESAASQMVLNVAAALLSRNPSNAQKLSGEAISSNVHSASRFPPGTVAGTLTMRAVPEHEEYVLYPYEQNYATSAERCRKMGERCGVTVEVEVEENTRAQAFWKYFKECEGGIPGQKDSWKGASQWSASLNDAGDRIGIYVGHAELLWLYIRAWEPQASAERATRMRRYSRQIHEEMGDQVLGENFEKTSADGMTITVQTNWIRDDEDEWPEAARWLKEQFERLRAILSDPSDEITEIPEPPSPNGGPSA
;
A
#
# COMPACT_ATOMS: atom_id res chain seq x y z
N MET A 1 -28.67 -20.73 15.15
CA MET A 1 -28.73 -19.31 15.52
C MET A 1 -30.14 -18.92 15.96
N HIS A 2 -30.27 -18.35 17.14
CA HIS A 2 -31.52 -17.77 17.65
C HIS A 2 -31.35 -16.27 17.82
N ALA A 3 -32.19 -15.50 17.16
CA ALA A 3 -32.21 -14.04 17.27
C ALA A 3 -33.55 -13.60 17.89
N HIS A 4 -33.50 -12.79 18.94
CA HIS A 4 -34.69 -12.24 19.59
C HIS A 4 -34.42 -10.83 20.12
N HIS A 5 -35.47 -10.02 20.14
CA HIS A 5 -35.41 -8.70 20.76
C HIS A 5 -35.50 -8.83 22.27
N ILE A 6 -34.63 -8.13 22.99
CA ILE A 6 -34.60 -8.15 24.45
C ILE A 6 -34.25 -6.75 24.96
N GLU A 7 -34.77 -6.40 26.13
CA GLU A 7 -34.35 -5.23 26.87
C GLU A 7 -32.89 -5.42 27.33
N PHE A 8 -32.05 -4.40 27.18
CA PHE A 8 -30.63 -4.55 27.47
C PHE A 8 -30.36 -4.98 28.92
N LEU A 9 -31.15 -4.45 29.86
CA LEU A 9 -31.01 -4.79 31.28
C LEU A 9 -31.36 -6.26 31.59
N GLU A 10 -32.24 -6.87 30.80
CA GLU A 10 -32.58 -8.30 30.95
C GLU A 10 -31.43 -9.21 30.55
N LEU A 11 -30.52 -8.79 29.68
CA LEU A 11 -29.31 -9.55 29.40
C LEU A 11 -28.44 -9.76 30.64
N LEU A 12 -28.43 -8.75 31.53
CA LEU A 12 -27.63 -8.75 32.73
C LEU A 12 -28.38 -9.38 33.93
N ASN A 13 -29.58 -9.88 33.71
CA ASN A 13 -30.38 -10.48 34.79
C ASN A 13 -29.91 -11.91 35.12
N GLY A 14 -30.09 -12.36 36.38
CA GLY A 14 -29.75 -13.70 36.84
C GLY A 14 -28.24 -13.97 36.90
N GLN A 15 -27.88 -15.28 37.03
CA GLN A 15 -26.48 -15.68 37.18
C GLN A 15 -25.83 -15.87 35.79
N VAL A 16 -25.36 -14.77 35.21
CA VAL A 16 -24.72 -14.71 33.88
C VAL A 16 -23.36 -14.06 33.99
N GLN A 17 -22.46 -14.43 33.09
CA GLN A 17 -21.19 -13.75 32.88
C GLN A 17 -20.90 -13.62 31.39
N TYR A 18 -20.67 -12.41 30.93
CA TYR A 18 -20.23 -12.11 29.60
C TYR A 18 -18.69 -11.96 29.60
N VAL A 19 -18.03 -12.72 28.75
CA VAL A 19 -16.56 -12.71 28.63
C VAL A 19 -16.19 -12.20 27.24
N VAL A 20 -15.43 -11.13 27.19
CA VAL A 20 -14.86 -10.62 25.94
C VAL A 20 -13.59 -11.42 25.63
N PRO A 21 -13.59 -12.27 24.59
CA PRO A 21 -12.44 -13.10 24.27
C PRO A 21 -11.21 -12.27 23.85
N ARG A 22 -10.01 -12.86 23.98
CA ARG A 22 -8.73 -12.21 23.65
C ARG A 22 -8.56 -11.90 22.17
N TRP A 23 -9.25 -12.59 21.30
CA TRP A 23 -9.25 -12.29 19.87
C TRP A 23 -10.07 -11.06 19.51
N GLN A 24 -10.99 -10.60 20.35
CA GLN A 24 -11.72 -9.35 20.15
C GLN A 24 -10.79 -8.12 20.25
N ARG A 25 -11.23 -7.00 19.68
CA ARG A 25 -10.55 -5.72 19.87
C ARG A 25 -10.69 -5.24 21.31
N ARG A 26 -9.72 -4.45 21.76
CA ARG A 26 -9.83 -3.74 23.04
C ARG A 26 -10.95 -2.71 23.01
N TYR A 27 -11.34 -2.22 24.18
CA TYR A 27 -12.31 -1.14 24.29
C TYR A 27 -11.77 0.14 23.61
N ARG A 28 -12.61 0.79 22.77
CA ARG A 28 -12.18 1.94 21.93
C ARG A 28 -13.19 3.07 21.85
N TRP A 29 -14.34 2.98 22.51
CA TRP A 29 -15.28 4.10 22.50
C TRP A 29 -14.67 5.30 23.20
N GLY A 30 -14.68 6.45 22.51
CA GLY A 30 -14.23 7.73 23.01
C GLY A 30 -15.40 8.57 23.54
N GLN A 31 -15.08 9.83 23.84
CA GLN A 31 -16.05 10.78 24.40
C GLN A 31 -17.29 10.92 23.52
N ALA A 32 -17.14 11.12 22.22
CA ALA A 32 -18.23 11.31 21.29
C ALA A 32 -19.20 10.11 21.22
N ASP A 33 -18.65 8.87 21.28
CA ASP A 33 -19.47 7.65 21.24
C ASP A 33 -20.32 7.50 22.51
N ILE A 34 -19.73 7.82 23.67
CA ILE A 34 -20.39 7.72 24.98
C ILE A 34 -21.43 8.84 25.13
N GLU A 35 -21.09 10.08 24.75
CA GLU A 35 -22.00 11.22 24.76
C GLU A 35 -23.22 10.94 23.89
N ARG A 36 -23.02 10.42 22.67
CA ARG A 36 -24.12 10.05 21.78
C ARG A 36 -25.04 9.00 22.39
N LEU A 37 -24.48 7.93 22.98
CA LEU A 37 -25.32 6.95 23.67
C LEU A 37 -26.13 7.58 24.81
N VAL A 38 -25.53 8.45 25.61
CA VAL A 38 -26.20 9.16 26.70
C VAL A 38 -27.31 10.07 26.18
N GLU A 39 -27.09 10.81 25.09
CA GLU A 39 -28.11 11.64 24.44
C GLU A 39 -29.29 10.82 23.91
N ASP A 40 -29.01 9.67 23.29
CA ASP A 40 -30.03 8.73 22.82
C ASP A 40 -30.87 8.19 23.99
N LEU A 41 -30.21 7.83 25.11
CA LEU A 41 -30.87 7.37 26.34
C LEU A 41 -31.77 8.45 26.95
N LEU A 42 -31.30 9.68 27.05
CA LEU A 42 -32.08 10.82 27.55
C LEU A 42 -33.27 11.12 26.67
N THR A 43 -33.07 11.06 25.35
CA THR A 43 -34.15 11.28 24.38
C THR A 43 -35.27 10.25 24.51
N VAL A 44 -34.92 8.96 24.60
CA VAL A 44 -35.93 7.91 24.74
C VAL A 44 -36.55 7.88 26.13
N ALA A 45 -35.85 8.32 27.18
CA ALA A 45 -36.40 8.39 28.53
C ALA A 45 -37.60 9.28 28.68
N VAL A 46 -37.64 10.42 27.95
CA VAL A 46 -38.76 11.40 27.97
C VAL A 46 -39.82 11.10 26.93
N ALA A 47 -39.54 10.19 25.99
CA ALA A 47 -40.53 9.77 25.01
C ALA A 47 -41.65 8.92 25.62
N GLY A 48 -42.75 8.69 24.89
CA GLY A 48 -43.91 7.92 25.37
C GLY A 48 -43.57 6.51 25.89
N PRO A 49 -44.49 5.85 26.58
CA PRO A 49 -44.24 4.56 27.26
C PRO A 49 -43.78 3.46 26.28
N ASP A 50 -44.27 3.49 25.05
CA ASP A 50 -43.93 2.49 24.02
C ASP A 50 -42.65 2.80 23.26
N ALA A 51 -42.00 3.95 23.55
CA ALA A 51 -40.77 4.33 22.89
C ALA A 51 -39.60 3.43 23.36
N ALA A 52 -38.78 2.98 22.41
CA ALA A 52 -37.59 2.23 22.68
C ALA A 52 -36.42 2.77 21.82
N HIS A 53 -35.19 2.76 22.36
CA HIS A 53 -33.99 3.02 21.61
C HIS A 53 -33.36 1.69 21.19
N TYR A 54 -32.99 1.59 19.93
CA TYR A 54 -32.41 0.39 19.37
C TYR A 54 -30.89 0.45 19.47
N GLY A 55 -30.32 -0.32 20.41
CA GLY A 55 -28.88 -0.38 20.66
C GLY A 55 -28.11 -1.33 19.74
N GLY A 56 -28.71 -1.81 18.64
CA GLY A 56 -28.03 -2.72 17.69
C GLY A 56 -28.03 -4.18 18.15
N THR A 57 -26.99 -4.94 17.79
CA THR A 57 -26.90 -6.39 17.98
C THR A 57 -25.91 -6.74 19.09
N LEU A 58 -26.22 -7.78 19.88
CA LEU A 58 -25.30 -8.47 20.76
C LEU A 58 -25.21 -9.93 20.31
N LEU A 59 -24.06 -10.33 19.78
CA LEU A 59 -23.79 -11.68 19.34
C LEU A 59 -22.97 -12.42 20.41
N THR A 60 -23.46 -13.56 20.85
CA THR A 60 -22.80 -14.34 21.90
C THR A 60 -22.76 -15.83 21.58
N PHE A 61 -21.76 -16.49 22.13
CA PHE A 61 -21.58 -17.93 22.09
C PHE A 61 -21.62 -18.49 23.51
N PRO A 62 -22.56 -19.37 23.84
CA PRO A 62 -22.64 -19.95 25.18
C PRO A 62 -21.55 -21.00 25.42
N GLU A 63 -20.89 -20.94 26.56
CA GLU A 63 -20.00 -22.02 26.99
C GLU A 63 -20.79 -23.19 27.55
N PRO A 64 -20.38 -24.44 27.29
CA PRO A 64 -20.95 -25.59 27.94
C PRO A 64 -20.76 -25.51 29.46
N GLY A 65 -21.85 -25.59 30.22
CA GLY A 65 -21.81 -25.47 31.69
C GLY A 65 -22.77 -26.45 32.36
N ALA A 66 -22.48 -26.86 33.61
CA ALA A 66 -23.36 -27.67 34.43
C ALA A 66 -24.55 -26.84 34.94
N ALA A 67 -25.68 -27.47 35.19
CA ALA A 67 -26.85 -26.84 35.80
C ALA A 67 -26.50 -26.25 37.18
N GLY A 68 -26.97 -25.01 37.46
CA GLY A 68 -26.73 -24.34 38.75
C GLY A 68 -25.42 -23.51 38.85
N VAL A 69 -24.63 -23.46 37.77
CA VAL A 69 -23.41 -22.64 37.68
C VAL A 69 -23.72 -21.35 36.91
N VAL A 70 -22.94 -20.29 37.14
CA VAL A 70 -23.03 -19.07 36.35
C VAL A 70 -22.90 -19.38 34.85
N LYS A 71 -23.91 -19.00 34.09
CA LYS A 71 -23.90 -19.17 32.63
C LYS A 71 -22.90 -18.20 31.98
N ILE A 72 -21.96 -18.74 31.19
CA ILE A 72 -20.93 -17.96 30.53
C ILE A 72 -21.29 -17.77 29.07
N PHE A 73 -21.20 -16.52 28.61
CA PHE A 73 -21.40 -16.14 27.23
C PHE A 73 -20.15 -15.45 26.72
N ARG A 74 -19.50 -15.99 25.69
CA ARG A 74 -18.43 -15.32 24.98
C ARG A 74 -19.02 -14.28 24.03
N VAL A 75 -18.59 -13.04 24.17
CA VAL A 75 -19.08 -11.93 23.34
C VAL A 75 -18.37 -11.96 21.99
N VAL A 76 -19.14 -12.16 20.93
CA VAL A 76 -18.66 -12.17 19.54
C VAL A 76 -18.84 -10.79 18.89
N ASP A 77 -19.91 -10.06 19.21
CA ASP A 77 -20.11 -8.67 18.83
C ASP A 77 -20.95 -7.92 19.87
N GLY A 78 -20.86 -6.60 19.90
CA GLY A 78 -21.56 -5.72 20.84
C GLY A 78 -20.79 -5.40 22.11
N GLN A 79 -19.52 -5.82 22.25
CA GLN A 79 -18.71 -5.62 23.45
C GLN A 79 -18.56 -4.15 23.88
N GLN A 80 -18.41 -3.22 22.94
CA GLN A 80 -18.23 -1.79 23.24
C GLN A 80 -19.45 -1.24 23.99
N ARG A 81 -20.64 -1.58 23.50
CA ARG A 81 -21.93 -1.20 24.10
C ARG A 81 -22.12 -1.85 25.46
N LEU A 82 -21.87 -3.15 25.53
CA LEU A 82 -22.00 -3.91 26.79
C LEU A 82 -21.09 -3.31 27.88
N THR A 83 -19.87 -2.97 27.55
CA THR A 83 -18.91 -2.33 28.46
C THR A 83 -19.37 -0.93 28.88
N THR A 84 -19.80 -0.10 27.92
CA THR A 84 -20.24 1.27 28.22
C THR A 84 -21.50 1.31 29.08
N VAL A 85 -22.50 0.46 28.77
CA VAL A 85 -23.71 0.37 29.59
C VAL A 85 -23.41 -0.13 31.00
N SER A 86 -22.52 -1.12 31.14
CA SER A 86 -22.11 -1.59 32.47
C SER A 86 -21.39 -0.49 33.27
N ILE A 87 -20.57 0.33 32.65
CA ILE A 87 -19.92 1.50 33.28
C ILE A 87 -20.96 2.55 33.65
N LEU A 88 -21.91 2.87 32.79
CA LEU A 88 -22.99 3.82 33.09
C LEU A 88 -23.85 3.37 34.27
N LEU A 89 -24.22 2.09 34.33
CA LEU A 89 -24.96 1.51 35.46
C LEU A 89 -24.20 1.65 36.77
N ALA A 90 -22.90 1.38 36.76
CA ALA A 90 -22.07 1.51 37.94
C ALA A 90 -21.94 3.00 38.40
N CYS A 91 -21.85 3.92 37.47
CA CYS A 91 -21.83 5.37 37.75
C CYS A 91 -23.19 5.84 38.32
N ILE A 92 -24.31 5.35 37.74
CA ILE A 92 -25.65 5.65 38.27
C ILE A 92 -25.80 5.10 39.69
N ALA A 93 -25.39 3.85 39.96
CA ALA A 93 -25.42 3.28 41.31
C ALA A 93 -24.57 4.06 42.31
N ALA A 94 -23.45 4.61 41.88
CA ALA A 94 -22.60 5.48 42.70
C ALA A 94 -23.26 6.82 43.00
N GLU A 95 -23.96 7.41 42.03
CA GLU A 95 -24.68 8.70 42.19
C GLU A 95 -25.91 8.57 43.09
N LEU A 96 -26.65 7.45 43.01
CA LEU A 96 -27.77 7.16 43.86
C LEU A 96 -27.33 7.02 45.36
N GLY A 97 -26.09 6.59 45.60
CA GLY A 97 -25.61 6.36 46.96
C GLY A 97 -26.29 5.20 47.69
N THR A 98 -26.06 5.05 49.00
CA THR A 98 -26.58 3.92 49.80
C THR A 98 -28.09 3.98 49.99
N ASP A 99 -28.66 5.15 50.12
CA ASP A 99 -30.07 5.35 50.49
C ASP A 99 -30.94 5.86 49.35
N GLY A 100 -30.30 6.14 48.14
CA GLY A 100 -31.01 6.61 46.98
C GLY A 100 -31.81 5.54 46.27
N GLN A 101 -33.03 5.88 45.89
CA GLN A 101 -33.94 5.01 45.12
C GLN A 101 -34.49 5.76 43.89
N CYS A 102 -34.63 5.04 42.80
CA CYS A 102 -35.25 5.48 41.56
C CYS A 102 -36.22 4.44 41.04
N GLY A 103 -37.55 4.66 41.26
CA GLY A 103 -38.54 3.62 40.99
C GLY A 103 -38.25 2.37 41.81
N ASP A 104 -38.17 1.23 41.14
CA ASP A 104 -37.84 -0.06 41.75
C ASP A 104 -36.30 -0.29 41.90
N TRP A 105 -35.45 0.68 41.49
CA TRP A 105 -33.99 0.52 41.49
C TRP A 105 -33.35 1.22 42.70
N THR A 106 -32.46 0.47 43.36
CA THR A 106 -31.52 1.01 44.35
C THR A 106 -30.10 0.77 43.88
N ALA A 107 -29.12 1.49 44.43
CA ALA A 107 -27.71 1.24 44.11
C ALA A 107 -27.31 -0.23 44.39
N GLN A 108 -27.88 -0.86 45.39
CA GLN A 108 -27.64 -2.26 45.74
C GLN A 108 -28.20 -3.22 44.67
N ILE A 109 -29.45 -2.99 44.22
CA ILE A 109 -30.06 -3.80 43.13
C ILE A 109 -29.24 -3.69 41.86
N ILE A 110 -28.81 -2.49 41.45
CA ILE A 110 -27.96 -2.29 40.27
C ILE A 110 -26.66 -3.10 40.41
N ARG A 111 -26.00 -3.00 41.56
CA ARG A 111 -24.75 -3.73 41.80
C ARG A 111 -24.91 -5.21 41.76
N ASP A 112 -25.85 -5.73 42.59
CA ASP A 112 -26.02 -7.17 42.81
C ASP A 112 -26.68 -7.88 41.63
N ASP A 113 -27.68 -7.26 40.99
CA ASP A 113 -28.47 -7.92 39.95
C ASP A 113 -27.98 -7.61 38.53
N ARG A 114 -27.23 -6.53 38.32
CA ARG A 114 -26.81 -6.14 36.96
C ARG A 114 -25.31 -6.09 36.74
N LEU A 115 -24.49 -5.90 37.79
CA LEU A 115 -23.04 -5.79 37.66
C LEU A 115 -22.28 -6.97 38.21
N THR A 116 -22.83 -7.63 39.25
CA THR A 116 -22.15 -8.73 39.96
C THR A 116 -23.01 -9.99 40.06
N ASN A 117 -22.36 -11.07 40.46
CA ASN A 117 -22.99 -12.34 40.90
C ASN A 117 -22.60 -12.58 42.37
N PRO A 118 -23.40 -12.09 43.35
CA PRO A 118 -23.06 -12.17 44.75
C PRO A 118 -22.83 -13.64 45.20
N GLY A 119 -21.85 -13.83 46.08
CA GLY A 119 -21.54 -15.16 46.62
C GLY A 119 -20.82 -16.12 45.67
N LYS A 120 -20.38 -15.68 44.51
CA LYS A 120 -19.56 -16.46 43.57
C LYS A 120 -18.08 -16.19 43.79
N SER A 121 -17.22 -17.08 43.27
CA SER A 121 -15.76 -16.91 43.30
C SER A 121 -15.35 -15.59 42.61
N PRO A 122 -14.17 -15.02 42.93
CA PRO A 122 -13.71 -13.77 42.34
C PRO A 122 -13.74 -13.74 40.80
N GLU A 123 -13.48 -14.89 40.16
CA GLU A 123 -13.51 -15.08 38.72
C GLU A 123 -14.93 -15.04 38.14
N ARG A 124 -15.95 -15.40 38.93
CA ARG A 124 -17.37 -15.45 38.53
C ARG A 124 -18.21 -14.35 39.17
N HIS A 125 -17.58 -13.50 40.00
CA HIS A 125 -18.29 -12.45 40.72
C HIS A 125 -18.81 -11.35 39.79
N ARG A 126 -18.03 -10.92 38.82
CA ARG A 126 -18.42 -9.86 37.87
C ARG A 126 -19.21 -10.45 36.69
N LYS A 127 -20.27 -9.78 36.25
CA LYS A 127 -21.05 -10.18 35.09
C LYS A 127 -20.38 -9.88 33.78
N LEU A 128 -19.44 -8.91 33.76
CA LEU A 128 -18.63 -8.59 32.57
C LEU A 128 -17.13 -8.81 32.89
N ARG A 129 -16.47 -9.57 32.04
CA ARG A 129 -15.01 -9.71 32.00
C ARG A 129 -14.50 -9.24 30.67
N LEU A 130 -13.55 -8.32 30.70
CA LEU A 130 -12.88 -7.79 29.52
C LEU A 130 -11.55 -8.49 29.26
N GLN A 131 -10.78 -8.02 28.32
CA GLN A 131 -9.41 -8.45 28.09
C GLN A 131 -8.47 -7.84 29.16
N ASP A 132 -7.38 -8.48 29.44
CA ASP A 132 -6.51 -8.26 30.60
C ASP A 132 -6.38 -6.79 31.10
N GLY A 133 -5.74 -5.89 30.37
CA GLY A 133 -5.58 -4.49 30.80
C GLY A 133 -6.91 -3.73 30.95
N ASP A 134 -7.82 -3.96 30.02
CA ASP A 134 -9.18 -3.38 30.05
C ASP A 134 -9.97 -3.97 31.25
N ASP A 135 -9.78 -5.27 31.54
CA ASP A 135 -10.45 -5.94 32.66
C ASP A 135 -10.01 -5.41 34.02
N GLU A 136 -8.71 -5.13 34.16
CA GLU A 136 -8.17 -4.56 35.40
C GLU A 136 -8.70 -3.12 35.61
N GLU A 137 -8.71 -2.27 34.56
CA GLU A 137 -9.28 -0.91 34.66
C GLU A 137 -10.80 -0.95 34.97
N TYR A 138 -11.52 -1.94 34.39
CA TYR A 138 -12.95 -2.14 34.66
C TYR A 138 -13.19 -2.59 36.09
N ARG A 139 -12.39 -3.53 36.60
CA ARG A 139 -12.47 -4.03 37.98
C ARG A 139 -12.21 -2.92 38.99
N LEU A 140 -11.11 -2.18 38.81
CA LEU A 140 -10.77 -1.06 39.70
C LEU A 140 -11.84 0.03 39.66
N GLY A 141 -12.42 0.31 38.47
CA GLY A 141 -13.52 1.26 38.33
C GLY A 141 -14.76 0.87 39.17
N LEU A 142 -15.07 -0.42 39.29
CA LEU A 142 -16.17 -0.92 40.09
C LEU A 142 -15.89 -0.87 41.61
N GLU A 143 -14.64 -1.12 42.01
CA GLU A 143 -14.23 -1.24 43.42
C GLU A 143 -13.82 0.11 44.01
N ASP A 144 -12.85 0.78 43.42
CA ASP A 144 -12.15 1.95 43.99
C ASP A 144 -12.37 3.25 43.22
N GLY A 145 -13.03 3.17 42.03
CA GLY A 145 -13.16 4.27 41.08
C GLY A 145 -12.08 4.26 39.99
N PRO A 146 -12.23 5.10 38.96
CA PRO A 146 -11.41 5.03 37.74
C PRO A 146 -9.95 5.39 38.01
N THR A 147 -9.08 4.41 37.94
CA THR A 147 -7.61 4.52 37.96
C THR A 147 -7.04 4.09 36.61
N GLY A 148 -5.86 4.60 36.26
CA GLY A 148 -5.24 4.26 34.98
C GLY A 148 -5.40 5.34 33.89
N ALA A 149 -4.76 5.11 32.73
CA ALA A 149 -4.75 6.00 31.58
C ALA A 149 -5.36 5.39 30.31
N GLY A 150 -5.77 4.12 30.36
CA GLY A 150 -6.34 3.40 29.21
C GLY A 150 -7.75 3.85 28.85
N ALA A 151 -8.27 3.25 27.77
CA ALA A 151 -9.56 3.64 27.22
C ALA A 151 -10.74 3.37 28.15
N VAL A 152 -10.70 2.27 28.93
CA VAL A 152 -11.74 1.93 29.91
C VAL A 152 -11.72 2.95 31.06
N ALA A 153 -10.55 3.28 31.59
CA ALA A 153 -10.43 4.32 32.64
C ALA A 153 -10.91 5.70 32.16
N GLN A 154 -10.68 6.04 30.89
CA GLN A 154 -11.24 7.25 30.28
C GLN A 154 -12.76 7.18 30.16
N ALA A 155 -13.31 6.04 29.73
CA ALA A 155 -14.76 5.84 29.64
C ALA A 155 -15.42 6.01 31.02
N TRP A 156 -14.83 5.49 32.08
CA TRP A 156 -15.28 5.71 33.45
C TRP A 156 -15.35 7.22 33.83
N ARG A 157 -14.29 7.97 33.52
CA ARG A 157 -14.26 9.42 33.83
C ARG A 157 -15.31 10.20 33.05
N ILE A 158 -15.51 9.83 31.77
CA ILE A 158 -16.53 10.43 30.90
C ILE A 158 -17.92 10.10 31.42
N ALA A 159 -18.20 8.81 31.65
CA ALA A 159 -19.50 8.34 32.15
C ALA A 159 -19.87 8.98 33.49
N ARG A 160 -18.92 9.01 34.44
CA ARG A 160 -19.12 9.66 35.76
C ARG A 160 -19.45 11.13 35.61
N ARG A 161 -18.73 11.87 34.75
CA ARG A 161 -19.03 13.26 34.48
C ARG A 161 -20.41 13.46 33.84
N LEU A 162 -20.80 12.59 32.91
CA LEU A 162 -22.12 12.67 32.24
C LEU A 162 -23.25 12.30 33.20
N VAL A 163 -23.11 11.29 34.04
CA VAL A 163 -24.10 10.93 35.04
C VAL A 163 -24.25 12.06 36.08
N ALA A 164 -23.16 12.66 36.58
CA ALA A 164 -23.22 13.80 37.51
C ALA A 164 -23.84 15.08 36.92
N ARG A 165 -23.83 15.25 35.60
CA ARG A 165 -24.43 16.42 34.91
C ARG A 165 -25.90 16.20 34.54
N ASN A 166 -26.38 14.98 34.52
CA ASN A 166 -27.72 14.62 34.10
C ASN A 166 -28.48 13.99 35.29
N ASP A 167 -29.78 13.90 35.13
CA ASP A 167 -30.62 13.18 36.11
C ASP A 167 -30.37 11.67 35.97
N ALA A 168 -29.79 11.04 37.02
CA ALA A 168 -29.51 9.61 37.11
C ALA A 168 -30.78 8.76 36.93
N ALA A 169 -31.92 9.25 37.43
CA ALA A 169 -33.22 8.58 37.29
C ALA A 169 -33.70 8.62 35.83
N LEU A 170 -33.45 9.71 35.14
CA LEU A 170 -33.77 9.85 33.70
C LEU A 170 -32.91 8.92 32.85
N LEU A 171 -31.62 8.85 33.13
CA LEU A 171 -30.70 7.93 32.45
C LEU A 171 -31.10 6.47 32.67
N LEU A 172 -31.48 6.11 33.90
CA LEU A 172 -31.93 4.75 34.21
C LEU A 172 -33.19 4.38 33.43
N ARG A 173 -34.19 5.28 33.37
CA ARG A 173 -35.38 5.10 32.52
C ARG A 173 -35.02 4.94 31.04
N GLY A 174 -34.00 5.65 30.56
CA GLY A 174 -33.50 5.47 29.19
C GLY A 174 -32.88 4.08 28.99
N LEU A 175 -32.12 3.57 29.98
CA LEU A 175 -31.55 2.21 29.94
C LEU A 175 -32.62 1.11 29.98
N GLU A 176 -33.75 1.32 30.70
CA GLU A 176 -34.91 0.41 30.69
C GLU A 176 -35.55 0.30 29.29
N LYS A 177 -35.51 1.37 28.51
CA LYS A 177 -36.02 1.43 27.15
C LYS A 177 -35.00 1.05 26.06
N LEU A 178 -33.78 0.75 26.45
CA LEU A 178 -32.72 0.30 25.54
C LEU A 178 -32.98 -1.15 25.15
N ARG A 179 -33.15 -1.42 23.86
CA ARG A 179 -33.36 -2.76 23.30
C ARG A 179 -32.26 -3.15 22.35
N VAL A 180 -31.96 -4.43 22.31
CA VAL A 180 -30.96 -5.03 21.38
C VAL A 180 -31.52 -6.29 20.74
N VAL A 181 -30.93 -6.68 19.60
CA VAL A 181 -31.10 -8.02 19.07
C VAL A 181 -30.05 -8.93 19.70
N SER A 182 -30.47 -9.81 20.59
CA SER A 182 -29.60 -10.84 21.13
C SER A 182 -29.57 -12.03 20.18
N ILE A 183 -28.36 -12.39 19.71
CA ILE A 183 -28.14 -13.52 18.84
C ILE A 183 -27.24 -14.52 19.56
N GLY A 184 -27.82 -15.69 19.87
CA GLY A 184 -27.10 -16.82 20.43
C GLY A 184 -26.67 -17.79 19.34
N LEU A 185 -25.39 -18.13 19.29
CA LEU A 185 -24.85 -19.13 18.38
C LEU A 185 -24.94 -20.53 18.98
N HIS A 186 -25.12 -21.57 18.15
CA HIS A 186 -25.03 -22.94 18.55
C HIS A 186 -23.59 -23.47 18.42
N ALA A 187 -23.31 -24.57 19.13
CA ALA A 187 -21.97 -25.19 19.16
C ALA A 187 -21.47 -25.69 17.80
N ASN A 188 -22.37 -25.90 16.84
CA ASN A 188 -22.06 -26.36 15.48
C ASN A 188 -21.98 -25.25 14.44
N GLU A 189 -22.15 -23.98 14.83
CA GLU A 189 -22.05 -22.82 13.94
C GLU A 189 -20.64 -22.25 14.04
N ASP A 190 -20.10 -21.77 12.91
CA ASP A 190 -18.79 -21.10 12.88
C ASP A 190 -18.93 -19.64 13.34
N PRO A 191 -18.44 -19.30 14.56
CA PRO A 191 -18.55 -17.94 15.06
C PRO A 191 -17.81 -16.91 14.20
N GLN A 192 -16.74 -17.34 13.50
CA GLN A 192 -15.93 -16.43 12.65
C GLN A 192 -16.69 -16.02 11.40
N GLN A 193 -17.28 -16.97 10.71
CA GLN A 193 -18.03 -16.70 9.47
C GLN A 193 -19.24 -15.80 9.75
N ILE A 194 -19.93 -16.04 10.89
CA ILE A 194 -21.07 -15.23 11.30
C ILE A 194 -20.62 -13.83 11.73
N PHE A 195 -19.51 -13.74 12.47
CA PHE A 195 -18.94 -12.46 12.88
C PHE A 195 -18.51 -11.60 11.70
N GLU A 196 -17.87 -12.19 10.69
CA GLU A 196 -17.49 -11.49 9.46
C GLU A 196 -18.70 -10.93 8.71
N SER A 197 -19.78 -11.70 8.62
CA SER A 197 -21.00 -11.28 7.92
C SER A 197 -21.79 -10.18 8.64
N LEU A 198 -21.77 -10.15 9.99
CA LEU A 198 -22.52 -9.18 10.79
C LEU A 198 -21.78 -7.86 11.03
N ASN A 199 -20.45 -7.86 11.01
CA ASN A 199 -19.64 -6.64 11.21
C ASN A 199 -19.77 -5.60 10.10
N ALA A 200 -20.48 -5.89 9.02
CA ALA A 200 -20.75 -4.92 7.94
C ALA A 200 -21.61 -3.70 8.39
N THR A 201 -22.26 -3.75 9.57
CA THR A 201 -23.17 -2.71 10.04
C THR A 201 -22.61 -1.81 11.16
N GLY A 202 -21.42 -2.11 11.71
CA GLY A 202 -20.75 -1.36 12.78
C GLY A 202 -19.50 -0.62 12.34
N ARG A 203 -18.67 -0.18 13.31
CA ARG A 203 -17.31 0.30 13.01
C ARG A 203 -16.48 -0.88 12.49
N PRO A 204 -16.04 -0.84 11.22
CA PRO A 204 -15.37 -1.98 10.60
C PRO A 204 -14.09 -2.34 11.37
N LEU A 205 -13.79 -3.64 11.42
CA LEU A 205 -12.52 -4.12 11.94
C LEU A 205 -11.39 -3.73 10.98
N THR A 206 -10.23 -3.42 11.56
CA THR A 206 -9.01 -3.27 10.77
C THR A 206 -8.54 -4.64 10.26
N GLU A 207 -7.67 -4.65 9.29
CA GLU A 207 -7.17 -5.89 8.70
C GLU A 207 -6.40 -6.75 9.74
N SER A 208 -5.59 -6.12 10.59
CA SER A 208 -4.90 -6.82 11.68
C SER A 208 -5.86 -7.39 12.73
N GLU A 209 -6.96 -6.70 13.03
CA GLU A 209 -8.01 -7.24 13.92
C GLU A 209 -8.67 -8.47 13.31
N LYS A 210 -8.95 -8.47 12.00
CA LYS A 210 -9.47 -9.66 11.30
C LYS A 210 -8.47 -10.82 11.30
N VAL A 211 -7.18 -10.52 11.06
CA VAL A 211 -6.11 -11.53 11.11
C VAL A 211 -5.96 -12.11 12.50
N LYS A 212 -5.94 -11.27 13.55
CA LYS A 212 -5.92 -11.70 14.95
C LYS A 212 -7.07 -12.66 15.26
N ASN A 213 -8.28 -12.27 14.86
CA ASN A 213 -9.46 -13.08 15.07
C ASN A 213 -9.32 -14.45 14.40
N TRP A 214 -8.95 -14.47 13.14
CA TRP A 214 -8.75 -15.71 12.39
C TRP A 214 -7.68 -16.63 12.99
N LEU A 215 -6.58 -16.08 13.47
CA LEU A 215 -5.49 -16.86 14.06
C LEU A 215 -5.88 -17.47 15.39
N LEU A 216 -6.67 -16.78 16.23
CA LEU A 216 -6.95 -17.16 17.61
C LEU A 216 -8.31 -17.83 17.80
N MET A 217 -9.31 -17.53 16.96
CA MET A 217 -10.66 -18.03 17.14
C MET A 217 -10.73 -19.56 16.92
N GLY A 218 -11.49 -20.25 17.78
CA GLY A 218 -11.69 -21.70 17.71
C GLY A 218 -10.57 -22.54 18.32
N LEU A 219 -9.50 -21.92 18.87
CA LEU A 219 -8.47 -22.63 19.62
C LEU A 219 -8.92 -22.85 21.08
N ALA A 220 -8.32 -23.84 21.75
CA ALA A 220 -8.53 -24.06 23.19
C ALA A 220 -8.05 -22.85 24.01
N ASP A 221 -8.68 -22.55 25.12
CA ASP A 221 -8.45 -21.35 25.94
C ASP A 221 -6.97 -21.13 26.31
N GLY A 222 -6.28 -22.20 26.74
CA GLY A 222 -4.86 -22.12 27.11
C GLY A 222 -3.96 -21.80 25.91
N GLU A 223 -4.24 -22.37 24.75
CA GLU A 223 -3.51 -22.11 23.52
C GLU A 223 -3.81 -20.72 22.97
N GLN A 224 -5.07 -20.30 23.04
CA GLN A 224 -5.49 -18.95 22.67
C GLN A 224 -4.80 -17.92 23.56
N GLN A 225 -4.69 -18.18 24.85
CA GLN A 225 -3.99 -17.32 25.80
C GLN A 225 -2.50 -17.23 25.48
N ASP A 226 -1.84 -18.35 25.28
CA ASP A 226 -0.42 -18.40 24.96
C ASP A 226 -0.11 -17.62 23.67
N LEU A 227 -0.87 -17.88 22.60
CA LEU A 227 -0.67 -17.18 21.32
C LEU A 227 -0.94 -15.67 21.42
N HIS A 228 -1.93 -15.27 22.18
CA HIS A 228 -2.20 -13.85 22.39
C HIS A 228 -1.09 -13.19 23.20
N ASP A 229 -0.78 -13.69 24.39
CA ASP A 229 0.09 -13.02 25.35
C ASP A 229 1.57 -13.07 24.93
N ASN A 230 2.02 -14.23 24.42
CA ASN A 230 3.43 -14.47 24.10
C ASN A 230 3.77 -14.19 22.64
N HIS A 231 2.79 -14.10 21.73
CA HIS A 231 3.05 -13.89 20.30
C HIS A 231 2.34 -12.66 19.74
N TRP A 232 1.01 -12.55 19.83
CA TRP A 232 0.33 -11.38 19.25
C TRP A 232 0.69 -10.07 19.94
N CYS A 233 0.69 -10.02 21.27
CA CYS A 233 1.14 -8.84 22.03
C CYS A 233 2.62 -8.50 21.74
N ARG A 234 3.43 -9.51 21.40
CA ARG A 234 4.80 -9.27 20.95
C ARG A 234 4.86 -8.62 19.57
N ILE A 235 3.96 -8.98 18.64
CA ILE A 235 3.81 -8.29 17.36
C ILE A 235 3.48 -6.82 17.62
N GLU A 236 2.43 -6.55 18.37
CA GLU A 236 1.97 -5.18 18.66
C GLU A 236 3.09 -4.34 19.30
N ARG A 237 3.81 -4.88 20.26
CA ARG A 237 4.93 -4.21 20.94
C ARG A 237 6.10 -3.95 20.01
N ALA A 238 6.51 -4.95 19.23
CA ALA A 238 7.63 -4.81 18.29
C ALA A 238 7.37 -3.74 17.22
N LEU A 239 6.11 -3.50 16.90
CA LEU A 239 5.69 -2.52 15.89
C LEU A 239 5.30 -1.16 16.48
N GLY A 240 5.31 -0.99 17.81
CA GLY A 240 4.79 0.20 18.49
C GLY A 240 3.28 0.38 18.27
N ALA A 241 2.56 -0.74 18.11
CA ALA A 241 1.14 -0.78 17.76
C ALA A 241 0.21 -0.98 18.97
N GLU A 242 0.68 -0.75 20.17
CA GLU A 242 -0.07 -0.99 21.43
C GLU A 242 -1.36 -0.17 21.52
N HIS A 243 -1.39 1.00 20.86
CA HIS A 243 -2.52 1.94 20.88
C HIS A 243 -3.18 2.16 19.52
N THR A 244 -2.61 1.62 18.44
CA THR A 244 -3.11 1.77 17.06
C THR A 244 -2.85 0.50 16.27
N THR A 245 -3.70 0.19 15.29
CA THR A 245 -3.56 -1.02 14.46
C THR A 245 -2.80 -0.77 13.17
N GLU A 246 -2.65 0.49 12.75
CA GLU A 246 -2.05 0.87 11.47
C GLU A 246 -0.64 0.28 11.23
N PRO A 247 0.30 0.29 12.22
CA PRO A 247 1.61 -0.32 12.01
C PRO A 247 1.53 -1.84 11.77
N THR A 248 0.58 -2.53 12.41
CA THR A 248 0.36 -3.96 12.22
C THR A 248 -0.24 -4.26 10.84
N ASP A 249 -1.20 -3.44 10.39
CA ASP A 249 -1.79 -3.58 9.05
C ASP A 249 -0.72 -3.41 7.97
N ILE A 250 0.17 -2.42 8.11
CA ILE A 250 1.29 -2.18 7.20
C ILE A 250 2.28 -3.35 7.21
N PHE A 251 2.65 -3.84 8.39
CA PHE A 251 3.54 -5.00 8.55
C PHE A 251 2.99 -6.24 7.85
N LEU A 252 1.73 -6.59 8.11
CA LEU A 252 1.08 -7.77 7.50
C LEU A 252 1.00 -7.64 5.97
N ARG A 253 0.70 -6.44 5.46
CA ARG A 253 0.74 -6.16 4.02
C ARG A 253 2.13 -6.38 3.43
N ASP A 254 3.19 -5.92 4.10
CA ASP A 254 4.55 -6.04 3.60
C ASP A 254 5.07 -7.48 3.71
N VAL A 255 4.65 -8.25 4.73
CA VAL A 255 4.86 -9.72 4.77
C VAL A 255 4.18 -10.39 3.59
N LEU A 256 2.93 -10.03 3.31
CA LEU A 256 2.17 -10.62 2.20
C LEU A 256 2.82 -10.32 0.85
N ARG A 257 3.26 -9.06 0.63
CA ARG A 257 4.00 -8.66 -0.58
C ARG A 257 5.27 -9.49 -0.79
N TRP A 258 6.02 -9.73 0.29
CA TRP A 258 7.16 -10.64 0.22
C TRP A 258 6.74 -12.07 -0.13
N ARG A 259 5.75 -12.61 0.55
CA ARG A 259 5.33 -14.01 0.38
C ARG A 259 4.68 -14.29 -0.98
N THR A 260 4.02 -13.30 -1.58
CA THR A 260 3.24 -13.49 -2.81
C THR A 260 3.79 -12.74 -4.03
N GLY A 261 4.61 -11.71 -3.85
CA GLY A 261 5.00 -10.78 -4.92
C GLY A 261 3.87 -9.84 -5.38
N GLU A 262 2.66 -9.97 -4.85
CA GLU A 262 1.51 -9.18 -5.24
C GLU A 262 1.45 -7.82 -4.53
N ILE A 263 0.91 -6.81 -5.23
CA ILE A 263 0.63 -5.50 -4.65
C ILE A 263 -0.84 -5.46 -4.25
N GLN A 264 -1.09 -5.73 -2.97
CA GLN A 264 -2.44 -5.63 -2.43
C GLN A 264 -2.66 -4.29 -1.71
N GLY A 265 -3.91 -3.80 -1.78
CA GLY A 265 -4.38 -2.70 -0.94
C GLY A 265 -4.34 -3.08 0.54
N ILE A 266 -4.23 -2.08 1.40
CA ILE A 266 -4.21 -2.31 2.85
C ILE A 266 -5.52 -2.90 3.36
N ASP A 267 -6.61 -2.66 2.67
CA ASP A 267 -7.98 -3.11 2.94
C ASP A 267 -8.25 -4.59 2.57
N ARG A 268 -7.28 -5.27 1.93
CA ARG A 268 -7.39 -6.68 1.50
C ARG A 268 -6.31 -7.60 2.10
N VAL A 269 -5.62 -7.14 3.12
CA VAL A 269 -4.50 -7.88 3.73
C VAL A 269 -4.97 -9.17 4.37
N TYR A 270 -6.09 -9.16 5.08
CA TYR A 270 -6.67 -10.35 5.71
C TYR A 270 -7.01 -11.43 4.69
N GLU A 271 -7.74 -11.07 3.65
CA GLU A 271 -8.14 -11.99 2.59
C GLU A 271 -6.92 -12.56 1.87
N GLY A 272 -5.94 -11.70 1.53
CA GLY A 272 -4.70 -12.11 0.90
C GLY A 272 -3.87 -13.06 1.76
N LEU A 273 -3.74 -12.79 3.07
CA LEU A 273 -3.00 -13.65 3.99
C LEU A 273 -3.69 -15.02 4.15
N ARG A 274 -5.00 -15.04 4.22
CA ARG A 274 -5.78 -16.26 4.34
C ARG A 274 -5.66 -17.14 3.08
N ARG A 275 -5.77 -16.54 1.88
CA ARG A 275 -5.55 -17.24 0.60
C ARG A 275 -4.14 -17.81 0.50
N TRP A 276 -3.13 -16.99 0.84
CA TRP A 276 -1.75 -17.44 0.85
C TRP A 276 -1.55 -18.61 1.83
N ALA A 277 -2.06 -18.53 3.05
CA ALA A 277 -1.92 -19.59 4.04
C ALA A 277 -2.59 -20.92 3.61
N VAL A 278 -3.72 -20.83 2.89
CA VAL A 278 -4.38 -22.04 2.32
C VAL A 278 -3.50 -22.65 1.23
N ARG A 279 -3.00 -21.83 0.30
CA ARG A 279 -2.14 -22.28 -0.80
C ARG A 279 -0.85 -22.95 -0.31
N GLU A 280 -0.23 -22.39 0.72
CA GLU A 280 1.01 -22.92 1.32
C GLU A 280 0.78 -24.02 2.36
N GLY A 281 -0.44 -24.52 2.52
CA GLY A 281 -0.78 -25.56 3.52
C GLY A 281 -0.66 -25.12 4.98
N GLN A 282 -0.50 -23.83 5.24
CA GLN A 282 -0.31 -23.30 6.60
C GLN A 282 -1.63 -22.95 7.32
N ALA A 283 -2.74 -22.94 6.60
CA ALA A 283 -4.06 -22.65 7.19
C ALA A 283 -4.47 -23.62 8.29
N GLY A 284 -3.96 -24.86 8.27
CA GLY A 284 -4.18 -25.89 9.28
C GLY A 284 -3.37 -25.70 10.56
N ASP A 285 -2.26 -24.95 10.53
CA ASP A 285 -1.38 -24.66 11.69
C ASP A 285 -1.30 -23.17 11.97
N ARG A 286 -2.44 -22.56 12.29
CA ARG A 286 -2.54 -21.15 12.67
C ARG A 286 -1.64 -20.74 13.84
N PRO A 287 -1.41 -21.61 14.86
CA PRO A 287 -0.45 -21.33 15.91
C PRO A 287 0.99 -21.15 15.39
N ALA A 288 1.47 -22.00 14.47
CA ALA A 288 2.79 -21.86 13.88
C ALA A 288 2.91 -20.56 13.07
N LEU A 289 1.87 -20.23 12.29
CA LEU A 289 1.82 -18.97 11.54
C LEU A 289 1.87 -17.75 12.48
N CYS A 290 1.15 -17.76 13.59
CA CYS A 290 1.19 -16.66 14.58
C CYS A 290 2.60 -16.51 15.18
N ARG A 291 3.27 -17.61 15.50
CA ARG A 291 4.65 -17.60 16.00
C ARG A 291 5.65 -17.05 14.96
N ASP A 292 5.49 -17.43 13.68
CA ASP A 292 6.33 -16.90 12.61
C ASP A 292 6.10 -15.40 12.40
N LEU A 293 4.85 -14.94 12.37
CA LEU A 293 4.53 -13.51 12.31
C LEU A 293 5.13 -12.73 13.49
N ALA A 294 5.11 -13.28 14.70
CA ALA A 294 5.72 -12.64 15.87
C ALA A 294 7.25 -12.51 15.75
N ARG A 295 7.90 -13.54 15.20
CA ARG A 295 9.33 -13.51 14.89
C ARG A 295 9.65 -12.46 13.83
N LEU A 296 8.87 -12.42 12.74
CA LEU A 296 9.02 -11.46 11.66
C LEU A 296 8.75 -10.02 12.11
N ALA A 297 7.79 -9.81 13.01
CA ALA A 297 7.51 -8.49 13.58
C ALA A 297 8.72 -7.92 14.35
N GLY A 298 9.48 -8.77 15.06
CA GLY A 298 10.72 -8.35 15.69
C GLY A 298 11.76 -7.83 14.69
N LEU A 299 11.93 -8.53 13.56
CA LEU A 299 12.81 -8.08 12.47
C LEU A 299 12.27 -6.80 11.81
N TYR A 300 10.97 -6.72 11.61
CA TYR A 300 10.33 -5.54 11.02
C TYR A 300 10.44 -4.32 11.94
N GLY A 301 10.34 -4.50 13.25
CA GLY A 301 10.58 -3.45 14.24
C GLY A 301 12.01 -2.89 14.17
N THR A 302 13.01 -3.76 13.88
CA THR A 302 14.39 -3.31 13.60
C THR A 302 14.45 -2.47 12.31
N ILE A 303 13.68 -2.82 11.27
CA ILE A 303 13.61 -2.02 10.04
C ILE A 303 12.97 -0.65 10.30
N THR A 304 11.87 -0.59 11.04
CA THR A 304 11.13 0.65 11.34
C THR A 304 11.75 1.49 12.45
N GLY A 305 12.58 0.89 13.30
CA GLY A 305 13.19 1.54 14.46
C GLY A 305 12.30 1.56 15.69
N THR A 306 11.24 0.76 15.73
CA THR A 306 10.35 0.57 16.89
C THR A 306 10.85 -0.49 17.86
N ALA A 307 11.74 -1.39 17.41
CA ALA A 307 12.43 -2.38 18.23
C ALA A 307 13.93 -2.03 18.36
N ASP A 308 14.68 -2.90 19.05
CA ASP A 308 16.11 -2.72 19.28
C ASP A 308 16.89 -2.54 17.98
N GLN A 309 18.00 -1.78 18.05
CA GLN A 309 18.93 -1.60 16.95
C GLN A 309 19.60 -2.93 16.58
N HIS A 310 19.95 -3.06 15.30
CA HIS A 310 20.68 -4.23 14.87
C HIS A 310 22.07 -4.29 15.55
N ARG A 311 22.45 -5.49 16.04
CA ARG A 311 23.72 -5.73 16.76
C ARG A 311 24.96 -5.29 15.97
N ASN A 312 24.94 -5.41 14.65
CA ASN A 312 26.01 -4.97 13.78
C ASN A 312 25.81 -3.50 13.37
N ARG A 313 26.79 -2.66 13.70
CA ARG A 313 26.74 -1.20 13.43
C ARG A 313 26.64 -0.85 11.94
N LYS A 314 27.22 -1.65 11.04
CA LYS A 314 27.14 -1.39 9.60
C LYS A 314 25.71 -1.63 9.09
N VAL A 315 25.10 -2.73 9.48
CA VAL A 315 23.69 -3.05 9.16
C VAL A 315 22.77 -1.97 9.73
N ASP A 316 22.94 -1.61 11.01
CA ASP A 316 22.12 -0.59 11.65
C ASP A 316 22.25 0.78 10.97
N ARG A 317 23.45 1.13 10.50
CA ARG A 317 23.68 2.36 9.74
C ARG A 317 22.84 2.41 8.46
N GLU A 318 22.84 1.34 7.67
CA GLU A 318 22.12 1.29 6.40
C GLU A 318 20.58 1.27 6.64
N LEU A 319 20.12 0.54 7.67
CA LEU A 319 18.72 0.57 8.08
C LEU A 319 18.29 1.97 8.54
N ARG A 320 19.14 2.66 9.28
CA ARG A 320 18.91 4.04 9.74
C ARG A 320 18.81 5.02 8.57
N HIS A 321 19.66 4.86 7.56
CA HIS A 321 19.59 5.65 6.34
C HIS A 321 18.26 5.43 5.60
N LEU A 322 17.86 4.18 5.37
CA LEU A 322 16.61 3.83 4.71
C LEU A 322 15.39 4.39 5.47
N ARG A 323 15.39 4.29 6.82
CA ARG A 323 14.35 4.92 7.65
C ARG A 323 14.30 6.44 7.50
N ALA A 324 15.47 7.07 7.54
CA ALA A 324 15.58 8.53 7.46
C ALA A 324 15.06 9.07 6.13
N MET A 325 15.30 8.35 5.02
CA MET A 325 14.79 8.69 3.70
C MET A 325 13.26 8.75 3.62
N GLY A 326 12.55 8.01 4.47
CA GLY A 326 11.07 7.96 4.43
C GLY A 326 10.50 7.28 3.20
N ILE A 327 11.27 6.44 2.53
CA ILE A 327 10.89 5.67 1.35
C ILE A 327 10.65 4.22 1.79
N ASP A 328 9.41 3.85 1.99
CA ASP A 328 9.03 2.59 2.65
C ASP A 328 8.93 1.38 1.72
N VAL A 329 9.03 1.59 0.41
CA VAL A 329 8.83 0.55 -0.62
C VAL A 329 9.79 -0.62 -0.50
N HIS A 330 10.97 -0.41 0.09
CA HIS A 330 12.01 -1.42 0.27
C HIS A 330 11.69 -2.45 1.38
N ARG A 331 10.73 -2.17 2.28
CA ARG A 331 10.50 -2.96 3.51
C ARG A 331 10.26 -4.45 3.26
N PRO A 332 9.47 -4.89 2.28
CA PRO A 332 9.30 -6.32 2.00
C PRO A 332 10.63 -7.03 1.67
N LEU A 333 11.45 -6.39 0.83
CA LEU A 333 12.77 -6.92 0.47
C LEU A 333 13.73 -6.92 1.67
N THR A 334 13.77 -5.84 2.43
CA THR A 334 14.62 -5.74 3.63
C THR A 334 14.23 -6.76 4.70
N LEU A 335 12.93 -7.01 4.88
CA LEU A 335 12.43 -8.04 5.79
C LEU A 335 12.88 -9.44 5.35
N ARG A 336 12.80 -9.75 4.06
CA ARG A 336 13.31 -10.98 3.48
C ARG A 336 14.79 -11.15 3.80
N LEU A 337 15.61 -10.13 3.54
CA LEU A 337 17.06 -10.19 3.75
C LEU A 337 17.44 -10.41 5.21
N LEU A 338 16.79 -9.70 6.14
CA LEU A 338 16.98 -9.92 7.58
C LEU A 338 16.53 -11.31 8.02
N ASN A 339 15.45 -11.83 7.46
CA ASN A 339 15.00 -13.19 7.72
C ASN A 339 16.02 -14.23 7.24
N ASP A 340 16.54 -14.07 6.03
CA ASP A 340 17.52 -14.98 5.44
C ASP A 340 18.85 -14.97 6.22
N ALA A 341 19.29 -13.80 6.71
CA ALA A 341 20.46 -13.63 7.54
C ALA A 341 20.32 -14.29 8.94
N ASN A 342 19.11 -14.41 9.47
CA ASN A 342 18.85 -15.02 10.78
C ASN A 342 18.71 -16.56 10.75
N GLY A 343 19.12 -17.21 9.68
CA GLY A 343 19.24 -18.67 9.65
C GLY A 343 18.18 -19.41 8.84
N ASN A 344 17.25 -18.71 8.22
CA ASN A 344 16.19 -19.28 7.39
C ASN A 344 16.48 -19.19 5.87
N GLY A 345 17.72 -18.80 5.49
CA GLY A 345 18.13 -18.64 4.09
C GLY A 345 19.64 -18.53 3.90
N GLY A 346 20.08 -18.33 2.66
CA GLY A 346 21.49 -18.36 2.22
C GLY A 346 22.42 -17.23 2.70
N LEU A 347 21.91 -16.24 3.50
CA LEU A 347 22.73 -15.13 4.03
C LEU A 347 23.47 -15.46 5.35
N LYS A 348 23.61 -16.73 5.70
CA LYS A 348 24.13 -17.20 7.00
C LYS A 348 25.55 -16.71 7.36
N GLU A 349 26.30 -16.14 6.45
CA GLU A 349 27.76 -16.08 6.61
C GLU A 349 28.36 -14.74 7.01
N SER A 350 27.73 -13.59 6.82
CA SER A 350 28.22 -12.35 7.47
C SER A 350 27.23 -11.18 7.45
N ASP A 351 27.14 -10.49 8.59
CA ASP A 351 26.54 -9.17 8.73
C ASP A 351 27.12 -8.15 7.73
N ASP A 352 28.36 -8.36 7.25
CA ASP A 352 29.01 -7.51 6.24
C ASP A 352 28.38 -7.69 4.85
N ALA A 353 28.00 -8.92 4.47
CA ALA A 353 27.26 -9.18 3.22
C ALA A 353 25.88 -8.50 3.25
N LEU A 354 25.15 -8.68 4.36
CA LEU A 354 23.87 -8.03 4.57
C LEU A 354 24.00 -6.49 4.49
N ALA A 355 25.00 -5.91 5.13
CA ALA A 355 25.24 -4.45 5.09
C ALA A 355 25.50 -3.96 3.65
N LYS A 356 26.26 -4.71 2.84
CA LYS A 356 26.53 -4.38 1.43
C LYS A 356 25.24 -4.41 0.59
N VAL A 357 24.39 -5.43 0.77
CA VAL A 357 23.12 -5.52 0.04
C VAL A 357 22.18 -4.37 0.45
N LEU A 358 22.10 -4.07 1.74
CA LEU A 358 21.30 -2.94 2.24
C LEU A 358 21.84 -1.60 1.73
N ALA A 359 23.15 -1.41 1.62
CA ALA A 359 23.75 -0.23 0.99
C ALA A 359 23.36 -0.11 -0.48
N GLY A 360 23.28 -1.22 -1.22
CA GLY A 360 22.75 -1.25 -2.59
C GLY A 360 21.28 -0.82 -2.68
N ILE A 361 20.44 -1.27 -1.76
CA ILE A 361 19.03 -0.83 -1.66
C ILE A 361 18.97 0.66 -1.31
N GLY A 362 19.80 1.12 -0.38
CA GLY A 362 19.94 2.54 -0.03
C GLY A 362 20.37 3.39 -1.22
N THR A 363 21.31 2.91 -2.00
CA THR A 363 21.75 3.54 -3.26
C THR A 363 20.58 3.65 -4.25
N TRP A 364 19.86 2.55 -4.48
CA TRP A 364 18.69 2.56 -5.35
C TRP A 364 17.63 3.59 -4.91
N ALA A 365 17.21 3.55 -3.65
CA ALA A 365 16.20 4.45 -3.11
C ALA A 365 16.64 5.92 -3.17
N THR A 366 17.91 6.20 -2.79
CA THR A 366 18.43 7.57 -2.75
C THR A 366 18.61 8.14 -4.16
N ARG A 367 19.16 7.38 -5.10
CA ARG A 367 19.32 7.83 -6.49
C ARG A 367 17.98 8.07 -7.16
N MET A 368 16.98 7.20 -6.95
CA MET A 368 15.61 7.42 -7.43
C MET A 368 15.02 8.73 -6.90
N TRP A 369 15.27 9.04 -5.64
CA TRP A 369 14.82 10.31 -5.08
C TRP A 369 15.61 11.48 -5.68
N LEU A 370 16.92 11.43 -5.75
CA LEU A 370 17.77 12.51 -6.28
C LEU A 370 17.49 12.82 -7.74
N SER A 371 17.24 11.83 -8.58
CA SER A 371 17.01 11.99 -10.02
C SER A 371 15.62 12.48 -10.41
N GLU A 372 14.73 12.75 -9.44
CA GLU A 372 13.31 13.10 -9.67
C GLU A 372 12.51 12.07 -10.49
N ARG A 373 13.02 10.86 -10.65
CA ARG A 373 12.26 9.80 -11.33
C ARG A 373 10.98 9.47 -10.55
N PRO A 374 9.87 9.21 -11.27
CA PRO A 374 8.64 8.76 -10.63
C PRO A 374 8.87 7.47 -9.86
N MET A 375 8.53 7.45 -8.59
CA MET A 375 8.66 6.27 -7.72
C MET A 375 7.55 5.24 -7.92
N ALA A 376 6.57 5.54 -8.78
CA ALA A 376 5.50 4.61 -9.14
C ALA A 376 6.09 3.35 -9.78
N GLY A 377 5.70 2.19 -9.26
CA GLY A 377 6.24 0.88 -9.69
C GLY A 377 7.39 0.35 -8.83
N MET A 378 8.06 1.16 -8.00
CA MET A 378 9.08 0.65 -7.06
C MET A 378 8.49 -0.37 -6.08
N ASN A 379 7.24 -0.19 -5.65
CA ASN A 379 6.53 -1.15 -4.80
C ASN A 379 6.52 -2.55 -5.44
N LYS A 380 6.14 -2.62 -6.73
CA LYS A 380 6.09 -3.90 -7.45
C LYS A 380 7.49 -4.48 -7.61
N ALA A 381 8.47 -3.68 -8.03
CA ALA A 381 9.84 -4.14 -8.17
C ALA A 381 10.42 -4.68 -6.85
N ALA A 382 10.18 -3.99 -5.73
CA ALA A 382 10.63 -4.45 -4.41
C ALA A 382 9.91 -5.75 -3.97
N ALA A 383 8.62 -5.88 -4.24
CA ALA A 383 7.86 -7.09 -3.96
C ALA A 383 8.35 -8.29 -4.81
N ASP A 384 8.60 -8.08 -6.11
CA ASP A 384 9.13 -9.10 -7.01
C ASP A 384 10.54 -9.55 -6.61
N LEU A 385 11.39 -8.59 -6.21
CA LEU A 385 12.71 -8.90 -5.66
C LEU A 385 12.60 -9.71 -4.35
N ALA A 386 11.66 -9.35 -3.49
CA ALA A 386 11.45 -10.04 -2.22
C ALA A 386 10.87 -11.44 -2.41
N HIS A 387 9.91 -11.62 -3.31
CA HIS A 387 9.22 -12.89 -3.53
C HIS A 387 10.08 -13.92 -4.27
N GLY A 388 10.88 -13.48 -5.23
CA GLY A 388 11.66 -14.37 -6.07
C GLY A 388 12.66 -15.29 -5.29
N PRO A 389 13.32 -16.22 -5.98
CA PRO A 389 14.25 -17.15 -5.37
C PRO A 389 15.39 -16.42 -4.65
N GLY A 390 15.94 -17.01 -3.61
CA GLY A 390 17.20 -16.60 -2.96
C GLY A 390 18.41 -17.10 -3.74
N PRO A 391 19.64 -16.75 -3.29
CA PRO A 391 20.87 -17.28 -3.86
C PRO A 391 20.96 -18.80 -3.68
N GLY A 392 21.52 -19.49 -4.68
CA GLY A 392 21.87 -20.90 -4.57
C GLY A 392 22.98 -21.15 -3.53
N ALA A 393 23.20 -22.42 -3.19
CA ALA A 393 24.19 -22.79 -2.15
C ALA A 393 25.62 -22.35 -2.49
N ASP A 394 25.97 -22.28 -3.78
CA ASP A 394 27.30 -21.95 -4.29
C ASP A 394 27.36 -20.52 -4.88
N GLU A 395 26.28 -19.72 -4.77
CA GLU A 395 26.22 -18.34 -5.29
C GLU A 395 26.65 -17.33 -4.23
N ASP A 396 27.48 -16.35 -4.62
CA ASP A 396 27.77 -15.20 -3.77
C ASP A 396 26.50 -14.37 -3.55
N CYS A 397 26.11 -14.27 -2.30
CA CYS A 397 24.87 -13.62 -1.91
C CYS A 397 24.84 -12.13 -2.25
N VAL A 398 25.96 -11.41 -2.14
CA VAL A 398 26.05 -9.98 -2.46
C VAL A 398 25.90 -9.80 -3.97
N GLU A 399 26.62 -10.58 -4.75
CA GLU A 399 26.52 -10.56 -6.22
C GLU A 399 25.12 -10.89 -6.69
N PHE A 400 24.49 -11.91 -6.11
CA PHE A 400 23.12 -12.29 -6.43
C PHE A 400 22.14 -11.13 -6.24
N TRP A 401 22.09 -10.53 -5.05
CA TRP A 401 21.13 -9.49 -4.74
C TRP A 401 21.41 -8.17 -5.47
N LEU A 402 22.68 -7.75 -5.55
CA LEU A 402 23.04 -6.55 -6.32
C LEU A 402 22.82 -6.76 -7.82
N GLY A 403 23.11 -7.94 -8.35
CA GLY A 403 22.83 -8.31 -9.73
C GLY A 403 21.31 -8.26 -10.05
N ARG A 404 20.46 -8.65 -9.10
CA ARG A 404 18.99 -8.49 -9.28
C ARG A 404 18.54 -7.02 -9.30
N LEU A 405 19.13 -6.15 -8.49
CA LEU A 405 18.88 -4.70 -8.56
C LEU A 405 19.38 -4.11 -9.89
N GLN A 406 20.56 -4.55 -10.37
CA GLN A 406 21.09 -4.10 -11.66
C GLN A 406 20.22 -4.50 -12.85
N ARG A 407 19.53 -5.65 -12.80
CA ARG A 407 18.59 -6.07 -13.85
C ARG A 407 17.42 -5.13 -14.04
N LEU A 408 17.10 -4.31 -13.03
CA LEU A 408 16.11 -3.24 -13.18
C LEU A 408 16.62 -2.05 -14.01
N ARG A 409 17.91 -2.02 -14.39
CA ARG A 409 18.62 -0.89 -15.00
C ARG A 409 17.87 -0.22 -16.14
N ASN A 410 17.31 -1.01 -17.05
CA ASN A 410 16.62 -0.48 -18.23
C ASN A 410 15.12 -0.28 -18.02
N THR A 411 14.66 -0.38 -16.79
CA THR A 411 13.26 -0.12 -16.44
C THR A 411 13.09 1.27 -15.85
N ARG A 412 11.85 1.75 -15.82
CA ARG A 412 11.48 3.03 -15.21
C ARG A 412 11.90 3.14 -13.73
N VAL A 413 12.01 2.02 -13.03
CA VAL A 413 12.36 1.93 -11.61
C VAL A 413 13.79 1.43 -11.38
N GLY A 414 14.60 1.35 -12.43
CA GLY A 414 16.00 0.99 -12.31
C GLY A 414 16.83 2.04 -11.59
N VAL A 415 18.02 1.66 -11.13
CA VAL A 415 18.94 2.59 -10.48
C VAL A 415 19.34 3.71 -11.46
N PRO A 416 19.09 4.99 -11.17
CA PRO A 416 19.41 6.11 -12.07
C PRO A 416 20.92 6.26 -12.31
N ARG A 417 21.30 6.66 -13.52
CA ARG A 417 22.71 6.92 -13.92
C ARG A 417 23.25 8.19 -13.25
N ASP A 418 24.55 8.39 -13.32
CA ASP A 418 25.22 9.53 -12.68
C ASP A 418 24.74 10.87 -13.23
N GLU A 419 24.53 10.96 -14.56
CA GLU A 419 24.02 12.15 -15.23
C GLU A 419 22.61 12.51 -14.72
N GLU A 420 21.73 11.54 -14.56
CA GLU A 420 20.37 11.76 -14.06
C GLU A 420 20.37 12.24 -12.61
N VAL A 421 21.31 11.76 -11.80
CA VAL A 421 21.50 12.23 -10.42
C VAL A 421 22.02 13.66 -10.40
N ARG A 422 22.98 14.01 -11.29
CA ARG A 422 23.51 15.39 -11.42
C ARG A 422 22.40 16.36 -11.82
N GLU A 423 21.64 16.03 -12.87
CA GLU A 423 20.51 16.84 -13.33
C GLU A 423 19.43 16.97 -12.25
N GLY A 424 19.09 15.86 -11.61
CA GLY A 424 18.10 15.85 -10.56
C GLY A 424 18.50 16.71 -9.35
N ILE A 425 19.74 16.68 -8.91
CA ILE A 425 20.22 17.54 -7.82
C ILE A 425 20.06 19.03 -8.18
N ARG A 426 20.31 19.42 -9.43
CA ARG A 426 20.11 20.80 -9.90
C ARG A 426 18.65 21.22 -9.86
N ALA A 427 17.74 20.30 -10.24
CA ALA A 427 16.31 20.59 -10.40
C ALA A 427 15.49 20.32 -9.15
N ARG A 428 15.94 19.41 -8.28
CA ARG A 428 15.15 18.82 -7.18
C ARG A 428 14.60 19.87 -6.22
N LYS A 429 13.28 20.00 -6.15
CA LYS A 429 12.62 20.68 -5.04
C LYS A 429 12.71 19.80 -3.80
N ALA A 430 13.59 20.18 -2.88
CA ALA A 430 14.01 19.39 -1.73
C ALA A 430 13.43 19.88 -0.39
N TYR A 431 12.68 21.00 -0.40
CA TYR A 431 12.03 21.53 0.79
C TYR A 431 10.52 21.70 0.57
N GLY A 432 9.74 21.30 1.59
CA GLY A 432 8.29 21.26 1.58
C GLY A 432 7.74 19.82 1.63
N GLY A 433 6.80 19.56 2.55
CA GLY A 433 6.19 18.25 2.73
C GLY A 433 7.19 17.12 3.00
N GLY A 434 6.95 15.96 2.40
CA GLY A 434 7.81 14.77 2.55
C GLY A 434 9.23 14.93 2.00
N ALA A 435 9.45 15.84 1.04
CA ALA A 435 10.76 16.08 0.44
C ALA A 435 11.78 16.59 1.47
N THR A 436 11.35 17.39 2.44
CA THR A 436 12.21 17.93 3.53
C THR A 436 12.89 16.80 4.31
N ARG A 437 12.15 15.73 4.62
CA ARG A 437 12.69 14.58 5.36
C ARG A 437 13.80 13.89 4.59
N SER A 438 13.58 13.60 3.32
CA SER A 438 14.57 12.94 2.47
C SER A 438 15.79 13.83 2.22
N ALA A 439 15.59 15.15 1.99
CA ALA A 439 16.68 16.11 1.85
C ALA A 439 17.56 16.17 3.11
N PHE A 440 16.93 16.23 4.29
CA PHE A 440 17.65 16.20 5.56
C PHE A 440 18.46 14.91 5.71
N ALA A 441 17.87 13.76 5.38
CA ALA A 441 18.57 12.48 5.43
C ALA A 441 19.78 12.45 4.49
N VAL A 442 19.63 12.94 3.24
CA VAL A 442 20.72 13.01 2.26
C VAL A 442 21.83 13.93 2.78
N LEU A 443 21.51 15.14 3.23
CA LEU A 443 22.50 16.07 3.73
C LEU A 443 23.24 15.55 4.96
N CYS A 444 22.55 14.85 5.87
CA CYS A 444 23.18 14.18 7.02
C CYS A 444 24.15 13.08 6.59
N GLU A 445 23.79 12.25 5.62
CA GLU A 445 24.69 11.21 5.09
C GLU A 445 25.94 11.80 4.43
N LEU A 446 25.76 12.89 3.65
CA LEU A 446 26.90 13.59 3.03
C LEU A 446 27.81 14.23 4.08
N MET A 447 27.22 14.81 5.15
CA MET A 447 28.00 15.32 6.29
C MET A 447 28.78 14.20 6.98
N GLU A 448 28.13 13.10 7.33
CA GLU A 448 28.75 11.98 8.05
C GLU A 448 29.86 11.29 7.22
N ALA A 449 29.74 11.27 5.89
CA ALA A 449 30.75 10.72 5.00
C ALA A 449 32.06 11.55 5.02
N GLU A 450 32.00 12.84 5.37
CA GLU A 450 33.17 13.71 5.46
C GLU A 450 33.89 13.67 6.80
N HIS A 451 33.15 13.27 7.86
CA HIS A 451 33.71 13.25 9.21
C HIS A 451 34.56 11.97 9.45
N ARG A 452 35.82 12.18 9.84
CA ARG A 452 36.73 11.08 10.25
C ARG A 452 36.55 10.70 11.71
N GLU A 453 35.99 11.59 12.50
CA GLU A 453 35.66 11.43 13.92
C GLU A 453 34.12 11.51 14.10
N GLU A 454 33.64 11.79 15.31
CA GLU A 454 32.19 11.90 15.56
C GLU A 454 31.56 13.08 14.81
N ALA A 455 30.59 12.77 13.96
CA ALA A 455 29.76 13.79 13.33
C ALA A 455 28.78 14.40 14.34
N PRO A 456 28.34 15.66 14.16
CA PRO A 456 27.27 16.23 14.96
C PRO A 456 26.00 15.35 14.94
N ALA A 457 25.38 15.19 16.12
CA ALA A 457 24.16 14.39 16.25
C ALA A 457 23.02 14.98 15.43
N ARG A 458 22.32 14.16 14.65
CA ARG A 458 21.28 14.58 13.70
C ARG A 458 20.11 15.30 14.36
N ASP A 459 19.77 14.96 15.60
CA ASP A 459 18.69 15.56 16.41
C ASP A 459 18.96 17.02 16.80
N ARG A 460 20.21 17.49 16.63
CA ARG A 460 20.63 18.88 16.89
C ARG A 460 20.77 19.71 15.62
N LEU A 461 20.43 19.14 14.47
CA LEU A 461 20.61 19.76 13.17
C LEU A 461 19.26 20.08 12.52
N THR A 462 19.22 21.17 11.78
CA THR A 462 18.10 21.59 10.96
C THR A 462 18.58 21.97 9.55
N ILE A 463 17.65 21.99 8.59
CA ILE A 463 17.92 22.51 7.26
C ILE A 463 17.97 24.04 7.32
N GLU A 464 19.06 24.61 6.84
CA GLU A 464 19.27 26.04 6.62
C GLU A 464 19.12 26.35 5.15
N HIS A 465 18.41 27.44 4.82
CA HIS A 465 18.33 28.04 3.50
C HIS A 465 19.42 29.09 3.32
N VAL A 466 20.35 28.86 2.40
CA VAL A 466 21.42 29.84 2.11
C VAL A 466 20.79 31.17 1.63
N MET A 467 20.05 31.12 0.53
CA MET A 467 19.12 32.15 0.12
C MET A 467 17.81 31.96 0.90
N PRO A 468 17.38 32.93 1.72
CA PRO A 468 16.32 32.73 2.72
C PRO A 468 14.96 32.44 2.09
N GLN A 469 14.04 31.89 2.88
CA GLN A 469 12.69 31.57 2.40
C GLN A 469 11.89 32.81 1.98
N LYS A 470 12.14 33.98 2.61
CA LYS A 470 11.56 35.27 2.22
C LYS A 470 12.63 36.09 1.59
N LEU A 471 12.38 36.59 0.37
CA LEU A 471 13.22 37.53 -0.29
C LEU A 471 13.23 38.86 0.50
N THR A 472 14.41 39.43 0.75
CA THR A 472 14.59 40.74 1.41
C THR A 472 15.21 41.73 0.44
N ASP A 473 15.07 43.01 0.70
CA ASP A 473 15.61 44.10 -0.15
C ASP A 473 17.12 43.95 -0.41
N GLU A 474 17.87 43.43 0.59
CA GLU A 474 19.29 43.16 0.46
C GLU A 474 19.55 41.98 -0.49
N TRP A 475 18.72 40.95 -0.46
CA TRP A 475 18.83 39.84 -1.38
C TRP A 475 18.35 40.17 -2.79
N GLU A 476 17.31 41.03 -2.93
CA GLU A 476 16.91 41.56 -4.23
C GLU A 476 18.05 42.34 -4.92
N LYS A 477 18.74 43.22 -4.14
CA LYS A 477 19.89 43.95 -4.63
C LYS A 477 21.08 43.04 -5.00
N ALA A 478 21.27 41.92 -4.26
CA ALA A 478 22.37 41.01 -4.52
C ALA A 478 22.11 40.11 -5.72
N LEU A 479 20.88 39.77 -6.01
CA LEU A 479 20.48 38.92 -7.16
C LEU A 479 20.21 39.71 -8.43
N GLY A 480 19.96 41.00 -8.32
CA GLY A 480 19.75 41.91 -9.47
C GLY A 480 18.31 41.90 -10.01
N ASP A 481 18.15 42.25 -11.28
CA ASP A 481 16.84 42.50 -11.90
C ASP A 481 15.94 41.23 -11.91
N ASP A 482 16.55 40.04 -11.98
CA ASP A 482 15.84 38.75 -12.02
C ASP A 482 15.65 38.09 -10.65
N ALA A 483 15.80 38.86 -9.55
CA ALA A 483 15.82 38.36 -8.17
C ALA A 483 14.61 37.52 -7.80
N GLU A 484 13.38 37.94 -8.13
CA GLU A 484 12.15 37.16 -7.86
C GLU A 484 12.13 35.84 -8.59
N GLU A 485 12.57 35.84 -9.87
CA GLU A 485 12.61 34.61 -10.67
C GLU A 485 13.65 33.62 -10.13
N ILE A 486 14.88 34.09 -9.86
CA ILE A 486 15.96 33.28 -9.30
C ILE A 486 15.54 32.72 -7.93
N HIS A 487 14.99 33.56 -7.06
CA HIS A 487 14.51 33.14 -5.74
C HIS A 487 13.39 32.11 -5.87
N GLY A 488 12.37 32.36 -6.69
CA GLY A 488 11.25 31.44 -6.91
C GLY A 488 11.70 30.09 -7.45
N ARG A 489 12.71 30.08 -8.32
CA ARG A 489 13.26 28.88 -8.95
C ARG A 489 14.11 28.05 -7.99
N HIS A 490 14.99 28.70 -7.20
CA HIS A 490 16.08 28.03 -6.48
C HIS A 490 15.87 27.91 -4.95
N ARG A 491 14.98 28.71 -4.35
CA ARG A 491 14.77 28.78 -2.89
C ARG A 491 14.71 27.40 -2.22
N ASP A 492 13.86 26.51 -2.73
CA ASP A 492 13.58 25.21 -2.15
C ASP A 492 14.36 24.06 -2.81
N ARG A 493 15.28 24.35 -3.71
CA ARG A 493 16.11 23.34 -4.37
C ARG A 493 17.29 22.91 -3.50
N LEU A 494 17.72 21.66 -3.68
CA LEU A 494 18.78 21.05 -2.86
C LEU A 494 20.08 21.87 -2.80
N PRO A 495 20.58 22.51 -3.90
CA PRO A 495 21.79 23.34 -3.84
C PRO A 495 21.69 24.54 -2.88
N ASN A 496 20.49 25.09 -2.68
CA ASN A 496 20.27 26.20 -1.75
C ASN A 496 20.11 25.75 -0.28
N LEU A 497 20.22 24.44 -0.01
CA LEU A 497 20.01 23.89 1.33
C LEU A 497 21.33 23.38 1.91
N THR A 498 21.47 23.54 3.23
CA THR A 498 22.57 22.97 3.99
C THR A 498 22.10 22.60 5.40
N LEU A 499 23.02 22.12 6.26
CA LEU A 499 22.76 21.78 7.65
C LEU A 499 23.32 22.84 8.57
N SER A 500 22.57 23.17 9.61
CA SER A 500 23.02 24.05 10.68
C SER A 500 22.43 23.58 12.03
N GLY A 501 23.09 23.92 13.12
CA GLY A 501 22.47 23.77 14.44
C GLY A 501 21.28 24.73 14.59
N ASP A 502 20.26 24.33 15.33
CA ASP A 502 19.00 25.06 15.50
C ASP A 502 19.20 26.52 15.95
N VAL A 503 20.04 26.75 16.98
CA VAL A 503 20.38 28.09 17.49
C VAL A 503 21.09 28.92 16.42
N THR A 504 22.06 28.31 15.70
CA THR A 504 22.83 28.97 14.65
C THR A 504 21.95 29.35 13.48
N ASN A 505 21.03 28.48 13.08
CA ASN A 505 20.05 28.71 12.03
C ASN A 505 19.16 29.92 12.38
N THR A 506 18.63 29.95 13.59
CA THR A 506 17.80 31.06 14.07
C THR A 506 18.55 32.41 14.05
N VAL A 507 19.82 32.42 14.43
CA VAL A 507 20.66 33.64 14.41
C VAL A 507 20.94 34.13 13.00
N MET A 508 21.18 33.23 12.04
CA MET A 508 21.42 33.59 10.63
C MET A 508 20.17 34.15 9.95
N GLY A 509 19.01 33.55 10.20
CA GLY A 509 17.71 33.99 9.70
C GLY A 509 17.72 34.38 8.21
N ALA A 510 17.16 35.55 7.90
CA ALA A 510 17.14 36.14 6.56
C ALA A 510 18.35 37.04 6.23
N GLY A 511 19.45 36.94 7.00
CA GLY A 511 20.65 37.71 6.81
C GLY A 511 21.25 37.58 5.40
N THR A 512 22.07 38.59 5.01
CA THR A 512 22.77 38.59 3.73
C THR A 512 23.73 37.42 3.58
N PHE A 513 24.08 37.02 2.37
CA PHE A 513 25.05 35.94 2.18
C PHE A 513 26.40 36.26 2.86
N ALA A 514 26.87 37.52 2.76
CA ALA A 514 28.10 37.95 3.43
C ALA A 514 28.07 37.70 4.94
N SER A 515 26.94 37.99 5.61
CA SER A 515 26.81 37.76 7.05
C SER A 515 26.75 36.24 7.39
N LYS A 516 26.03 35.46 6.61
CA LYS A 516 25.93 34.00 6.77
C LYS A 516 27.27 33.30 6.48
N ARG A 517 28.03 33.82 5.51
CA ARG A 517 29.35 33.31 5.12
C ARG A 517 30.33 33.26 6.27
N GLU A 518 30.33 34.27 7.15
CA GLU A 518 31.19 34.27 8.34
C GLU A 518 30.80 33.15 9.35
N VAL A 519 29.52 32.84 9.45
CA VAL A 519 29.02 31.74 10.26
C VAL A 519 29.40 30.39 9.62
N TYR A 520 29.23 30.25 8.29
CA TYR A 520 29.58 29.03 7.56
C TYR A 520 31.08 28.70 7.67
N ARG A 521 31.95 29.70 7.62
CA ARG A 521 33.41 29.55 7.77
C ARG A 521 33.79 28.83 9.08
N ARG A 522 33.01 29.07 10.16
CA ARG A 522 33.23 28.49 11.48
C ARG A 522 32.51 27.17 11.71
N SER A 523 31.73 26.72 10.74
CA SER A 523 30.97 25.48 10.87
C SER A 523 31.88 24.25 10.98
N SER A 524 31.58 23.34 11.90
CA SER A 524 32.20 22.02 11.96
C SER A 524 31.72 21.11 10.81
N ILE A 525 30.55 21.43 10.20
CA ILE A 525 29.94 20.65 9.12
C ILE A 525 30.60 21.01 7.80
N GLY A 526 31.33 20.09 7.17
CA GLY A 526 32.13 20.32 5.97
C GLY A 526 31.28 20.84 4.79
N ILE A 527 30.13 20.19 4.51
CA ILE A 527 29.22 20.63 3.46
C ILE A 527 28.65 22.06 3.71
N THR A 528 28.60 22.53 4.93
CA THR A 528 28.20 23.89 5.28
C THR A 528 29.37 24.84 5.21
N ARG A 529 30.53 24.41 5.71
CA ARG A 529 31.76 25.23 5.68
C ARG A 529 32.21 25.57 4.25
N SER A 530 32.01 24.64 3.30
CA SER A 530 32.36 24.89 1.87
C SER A 530 31.59 26.06 1.24
N LEU A 531 30.44 26.45 1.80
CA LEU A 531 29.72 27.64 1.32
C LEU A 531 30.52 28.95 1.55
N ALA A 532 31.46 28.95 2.50
CA ALA A 532 32.30 30.11 2.75
C ALA A 532 33.35 30.38 1.67
N ASP A 533 33.56 29.44 0.77
CA ASP A 533 34.46 29.58 -0.38
C ASP A 533 33.85 30.46 -1.49
N GLU A 534 32.51 30.56 -1.51
CA GLU A 534 31.81 31.44 -2.44
C GLU A 534 31.89 32.93 -2.00
N MET A 535 32.05 33.81 -2.95
CA MET A 535 32.06 35.26 -2.68
C MET A 535 30.66 35.85 -2.62
N ASP A 536 29.82 35.41 -3.56
CA ASP A 536 28.43 35.79 -3.73
C ASP A 536 27.56 34.57 -3.91
N TRP A 537 26.24 34.73 -3.69
CA TRP A 537 25.29 33.63 -3.84
C TRP A 537 24.31 33.95 -4.97
N ASN A 538 24.68 33.59 -6.18
CA ASN A 538 23.94 33.77 -7.42
C ASN A 538 23.72 32.45 -8.16
N GLU A 539 23.18 32.45 -9.36
CA GLU A 539 22.90 31.21 -10.13
C GLU A 539 24.19 30.42 -10.42
N GLU A 540 25.32 31.09 -10.69
CA GLU A 540 26.59 30.39 -10.90
C GLU A 540 27.09 29.69 -9.64
N ALA A 541 26.94 30.32 -8.47
CA ALA A 541 27.30 29.71 -7.19
C ALA A 541 26.38 28.51 -6.87
N LEU A 542 25.10 28.62 -7.17
CA LEU A 542 24.14 27.52 -7.05
C LEU A 542 24.49 26.34 -7.97
N GLU A 543 24.96 26.61 -9.21
CA GLU A 543 25.39 25.55 -10.13
C GLU A 543 26.68 24.86 -9.63
N ARG A 544 27.68 25.63 -9.18
CA ARG A 544 28.90 25.06 -8.55
C ARG A 544 28.54 24.22 -7.31
N ARG A 545 27.59 24.71 -6.52
CA ARG A 545 27.10 23.98 -5.35
C ARG A 545 26.37 22.69 -5.74
N ALA A 546 25.56 22.71 -6.79
CA ALA A 546 24.90 21.53 -7.32
C ALA A 546 25.91 20.46 -7.73
N GLU A 547 26.96 20.84 -8.45
CA GLU A 547 28.02 19.93 -8.86
C GLU A 547 28.81 19.39 -7.66
N PHE A 548 29.12 20.23 -6.68
CA PHE A 548 29.76 19.81 -5.43
C PHE A 548 28.94 18.76 -4.67
N LEU A 549 27.62 18.97 -4.52
CA LEU A 549 26.74 18.01 -3.86
C LEU A 549 26.57 16.73 -4.69
N ALA A 550 26.49 16.87 -6.01
CA ALA A 550 26.38 15.76 -6.93
C ALA A 550 27.58 14.83 -6.84
N GLN A 551 28.81 15.36 -6.88
CA GLN A 551 30.00 14.55 -6.77
C GLN A 551 30.02 13.76 -5.45
N ARG A 552 29.68 14.42 -4.33
CA ARG A 552 29.62 13.74 -3.02
C ARG A 552 28.51 12.69 -2.93
N ALA A 553 27.36 12.97 -3.56
CA ALA A 553 26.27 12.00 -3.63
C ALA A 553 26.69 10.76 -4.45
N LEU A 554 27.39 10.96 -5.57
CA LEU A 554 27.90 9.89 -6.39
C LEU A 554 28.98 9.05 -5.68
N ASP A 555 29.84 9.71 -4.91
CA ASP A 555 30.87 9.04 -4.09
C ASP A 555 30.21 8.22 -2.95
N ARG A 556 29.12 8.72 -2.34
CA ARG A 556 28.42 8.04 -1.23
C ARG A 556 27.51 6.93 -1.73
N TRP A 557 26.84 7.14 -2.86
CA TRP A 557 25.95 6.18 -3.51
C TRP A 557 26.42 5.91 -4.94
N PRO A 558 27.55 5.20 -5.09
CA PRO A 558 28.13 4.95 -6.40
C PRO A 558 27.17 4.14 -7.27
N TRP A 559 27.21 4.38 -8.57
CA TRP A 559 26.59 3.46 -9.52
C TRP A 559 27.20 2.07 -9.30
N PRO A 560 26.39 1.03 -9.13
CA PRO A 560 26.92 -0.31 -9.01
C PRO A 560 27.59 -0.69 -10.33
N GLU A 561 28.94 -0.57 -10.40
CA GLU A 561 29.72 -1.07 -11.51
C GLU A 561 29.52 -2.58 -11.64
N GLN A 562 29.64 -3.08 -12.86
CA GLN A 562 29.32 -4.45 -13.23
C GLN A 562 29.88 -5.47 -12.26
N VAL A 563 29.02 -6.08 -11.47
CA VAL A 563 29.40 -7.21 -10.58
C VAL A 563 29.32 -8.53 -11.34
N VAL A 564 28.71 -8.56 -12.53
CA VAL A 564 28.63 -9.78 -13.35
C VAL A 564 28.78 -9.44 -14.85
N PRO A 565 29.63 -10.14 -15.58
CA PRO A 565 29.60 -10.11 -17.05
C PRO A 565 28.22 -10.57 -17.53
N VAL A 566 27.63 -9.81 -18.43
CA VAL A 566 26.29 -10.07 -19.02
C VAL A 566 26.23 -11.40 -19.80
N SER A 567 27.15 -12.31 -19.62
CA SER A 567 27.31 -13.45 -20.52
C SER A 567 26.43 -14.67 -20.26
N GLU A 568 25.75 -14.83 -19.12
CA GLU A 568 25.01 -16.09 -18.91
C GLU A 568 23.81 -16.04 -17.95
N VAL A 569 23.03 -14.96 -17.90
CA VAL A 569 21.75 -15.04 -17.25
C VAL A 569 20.65 -15.10 -18.30
N GLN A 570 20.17 -16.29 -18.57
CA GLN A 570 18.94 -16.51 -19.33
C GLN A 570 17.82 -15.70 -18.66
N ASN A 571 17.49 -14.53 -19.24
CA ASN A 571 16.33 -13.77 -18.88
C ASN A 571 15.08 -14.58 -19.26
N LEU A 572 14.44 -15.21 -18.30
CA LEU A 572 13.18 -15.93 -18.48
C LEU A 572 12.01 -15.05 -18.97
N SER A 573 12.22 -13.75 -19.18
CA SER A 573 11.20 -12.80 -19.68
C SER A 573 11.53 -12.13 -21.01
N THR A 574 12.67 -12.38 -21.65
CA THR A 574 13.03 -11.71 -22.92
C THR A 574 12.43 -12.45 -24.11
N ARG A 575 11.39 -11.85 -24.69
CA ARG A 575 10.64 -12.40 -25.82
C ARG A 575 11.15 -11.95 -27.17
N LEU A 576 12.09 -11.01 -27.19
CA LEU A 576 12.63 -10.40 -28.39
C LEU A 576 14.14 -10.41 -28.32
N ARG A 577 14.79 -10.94 -29.36
CA ARG A 577 16.22 -10.81 -29.59
C ARG A 577 16.46 -10.26 -30.99
N TRP A 578 17.47 -9.43 -31.12
CA TRP A 578 17.87 -8.93 -32.43
C TRP A 578 19.39 -8.82 -32.50
N ARG A 579 19.90 -8.90 -33.74
CA ARG A 579 21.31 -8.65 -34.06
C ARG A 579 21.41 -8.04 -35.46
N ILE A 580 22.53 -7.42 -35.73
CA ILE A 580 22.87 -6.92 -37.06
C ILE A 580 24.04 -7.73 -37.61
N ASP A 581 23.84 -8.33 -38.76
CA ASP A 581 24.78 -9.27 -39.41
C ASP A 581 25.14 -10.43 -38.45
N GLU A 582 26.43 -10.77 -38.30
CA GLU A 582 26.93 -11.78 -37.35
C GLU A 582 27.33 -11.16 -35.99
N GLY A 583 26.82 -9.97 -35.66
CA GLY A 583 27.10 -9.31 -34.38
C GLY A 583 26.42 -9.98 -33.18
N PRO A 584 26.67 -9.46 -31.97
CA PRO A 584 26.08 -10.01 -30.75
C PRO A 584 24.56 -9.87 -30.74
N TRP A 585 23.89 -10.81 -30.09
CA TRP A 585 22.46 -10.75 -29.84
C TRP A 585 22.12 -9.75 -28.73
N HIS A 586 21.18 -8.88 -29.00
CA HIS A 586 20.60 -7.94 -28.05
C HIS A 586 19.19 -8.40 -27.67
N ALA A 587 18.84 -8.26 -26.40
CA ALA A 587 17.55 -8.67 -25.85
C ALA A 587 16.70 -7.46 -25.48
N GLU A 588 15.40 -7.49 -25.79
CA GLU A 588 14.46 -6.41 -25.53
C GLU A 588 13.18 -6.91 -24.87
N SER A 589 12.68 -6.12 -23.91
CA SER A 589 11.43 -6.41 -23.21
C SER A 589 10.19 -5.81 -23.89
N ALA A 590 10.38 -4.87 -24.83
CA ALA A 590 9.30 -4.18 -25.52
C ALA A 590 9.61 -4.00 -27.02
N ALA A 591 8.60 -4.21 -27.86
CA ALA A 591 8.73 -4.07 -29.31
C ALA A 591 9.09 -2.64 -29.72
N SER A 592 8.57 -1.63 -29.02
CA SER A 592 8.90 -0.22 -29.27
C SER A 592 10.37 0.11 -28.95
N GLN A 593 10.90 -0.48 -27.89
CA GLN A 593 12.30 -0.29 -27.53
C GLN A 593 13.24 -0.96 -28.53
N MET A 594 12.90 -2.15 -28.99
CA MET A 594 13.64 -2.85 -30.05
C MET A 594 13.76 -1.99 -31.32
N VAL A 595 12.65 -1.39 -31.79
CA VAL A 595 12.67 -0.54 -32.98
C VAL A 595 13.58 0.69 -32.80
N LEU A 596 13.54 1.30 -31.59
CA LEU A 596 14.43 2.43 -31.25
C LEU A 596 15.90 2.01 -31.23
N ASN A 597 16.23 0.90 -30.60
CA ASN A 597 17.61 0.42 -30.44
C ASN A 597 18.21 -0.09 -31.76
N VAL A 598 17.41 -0.72 -32.62
CA VAL A 598 17.83 -1.10 -33.97
C VAL A 598 18.13 0.16 -34.80
N ALA A 599 17.27 1.21 -34.72
CA ALA A 599 17.52 2.47 -35.38
C ALA A 599 18.83 3.12 -34.90
N ALA A 600 19.05 3.16 -33.58
CA ALA A 600 20.28 3.68 -32.98
C ALA A 600 21.51 2.92 -33.47
N ALA A 601 21.50 1.61 -33.45
CA ALA A 601 22.62 0.78 -33.91
C ALA A 601 22.93 0.97 -35.43
N LEU A 602 21.92 1.17 -36.25
CA LEU A 602 22.09 1.45 -37.69
C LEU A 602 22.68 2.84 -37.94
N LEU A 603 22.28 3.87 -37.14
CA LEU A 603 22.82 5.21 -37.21
C LEU A 603 24.28 5.28 -36.70
N SER A 604 24.59 4.58 -35.62
CA SER A 604 25.94 4.48 -35.05
C SER A 604 26.92 3.78 -35.98
N ARG A 605 26.46 2.78 -36.78
CA ARG A 605 27.32 2.14 -37.81
C ARG A 605 27.69 3.09 -38.95
N ASN A 606 26.78 3.91 -39.41
CA ASN A 606 27.01 4.89 -40.45
C ASN A 606 25.98 6.03 -40.37
N PRO A 607 26.40 7.26 -40.05
CA PRO A 607 25.51 8.41 -39.99
C PRO A 607 24.72 8.68 -41.29
N SER A 608 25.23 8.29 -42.46
CA SER A 608 24.51 8.42 -43.72
C SER A 608 23.25 7.55 -43.80
N ASN A 609 23.09 6.59 -42.90
CA ASN A 609 21.89 5.78 -42.82
C ASN A 609 20.67 6.63 -42.41
N ALA A 610 20.85 7.78 -41.78
CA ALA A 610 19.75 8.71 -41.50
C ALA A 610 18.96 9.09 -42.76
N GLN A 611 19.66 9.34 -43.89
CA GLN A 611 19.04 9.65 -45.15
C GLN A 611 18.29 8.44 -45.76
N LYS A 612 18.85 7.24 -45.61
CA LYS A 612 18.23 5.98 -46.11
C LYS A 612 16.98 5.59 -45.28
N LEU A 613 16.97 5.94 -44.01
CA LEU A 613 15.86 5.69 -43.07
C LEU A 613 14.81 6.82 -43.09
N SER A 614 15.10 7.96 -43.72
CA SER A 614 14.16 9.08 -43.83
C SER A 614 13.15 8.83 -44.95
N GLY A 615 11.98 9.47 -44.87
CA GLY A 615 10.93 9.38 -45.90
C GLY A 615 9.71 10.23 -45.55
N GLU A 616 8.70 10.26 -46.45
CA GLU A 616 7.50 11.07 -46.26
C GLU A 616 6.49 10.45 -45.27
N ALA A 617 6.49 9.14 -45.08
CA ALA A 617 5.57 8.47 -44.18
C ALA A 617 6.04 8.58 -42.73
N ILE A 618 5.38 9.44 -41.98
CA ILE A 618 5.72 9.74 -40.57
C ILE A 618 5.77 8.49 -39.69
N SER A 619 4.91 7.52 -39.96
CA SER A 619 4.70 6.32 -39.11
C SER A 619 5.79 5.26 -39.23
N SER A 620 6.67 5.29 -40.23
CA SER A 620 7.60 4.18 -40.51
C SER A 620 9.07 4.60 -40.59
N ASN A 621 9.38 5.90 -40.50
CA ASN A 621 10.68 6.44 -40.82
C ASN A 621 11.31 7.18 -39.64
N VAL A 622 12.65 7.34 -39.70
CA VAL A 622 13.42 8.21 -38.81
C VAL A 622 13.36 9.65 -39.35
N HIS A 623 13.13 10.61 -38.47
CA HIS A 623 13.00 12.04 -38.79
C HIS A 623 13.97 12.87 -37.98
N SER A 624 14.34 14.04 -38.48
CA SER A 624 15.12 15.00 -37.71
C SER A 624 14.31 15.56 -36.55
N ALA A 625 14.90 15.61 -35.35
CA ALA A 625 14.32 16.20 -34.15
C ALA A 625 14.01 17.70 -34.29
N SER A 626 14.75 18.43 -35.17
CA SER A 626 14.44 19.81 -35.48
C SER A 626 13.14 20.00 -36.25
N ARG A 627 12.73 19.01 -37.03
CA ARG A 627 11.45 19.02 -37.78
C ARG A 627 10.27 18.50 -36.93
N PHE A 628 10.53 17.51 -36.08
CA PHE A 628 9.56 16.89 -35.20
C PHE A 628 10.20 16.69 -33.82
N PRO A 629 10.07 17.66 -32.88
CA PRO A 629 10.61 17.49 -31.53
C PRO A 629 10.10 16.24 -30.83
N PRO A 630 10.88 15.64 -29.92
CA PRO A 630 10.41 14.57 -29.07
C PRO A 630 9.11 14.98 -28.35
N GLY A 631 8.15 14.09 -28.26
CA GLY A 631 6.83 14.40 -27.69
C GLY A 631 5.81 14.95 -28.70
N THR A 632 6.20 15.24 -29.96
CA THR A 632 5.24 15.60 -31.00
C THR A 632 4.23 14.46 -31.21
N VAL A 633 2.94 14.79 -31.17
CA VAL A 633 1.84 13.84 -31.32
C VAL A 633 1.19 14.01 -32.69
N ALA A 634 1.07 12.92 -33.42
CA ALA A 634 0.28 12.87 -34.64
C ALA A 634 -0.77 11.74 -34.53
N GLY A 635 -2.02 12.13 -34.34
CA GLY A 635 -3.08 11.19 -33.99
C GLY A 635 -2.87 10.60 -32.59
N THR A 636 -2.72 9.28 -32.49
CA THR A 636 -2.47 8.55 -31.23
C THR A 636 -0.99 8.23 -30.97
N LEU A 637 -0.11 8.67 -31.85
CA LEU A 637 1.31 8.29 -31.85
C LEU A 637 2.19 9.44 -31.35
N THR A 638 3.13 9.14 -30.44
CA THR A 638 4.10 10.10 -29.91
C THR A 638 5.50 9.82 -30.46
N MET A 639 6.17 10.85 -30.97
CA MET A 639 7.57 10.78 -31.42
C MET A 639 8.49 10.56 -30.23
N ARG A 640 9.45 9.65 -30.37
CA ARG A 640 10.50 9.41 -29.38
C ARG A 640 11.88 9.65 -29.98
N ALA A 641 12.80 10.20 -29.21
CA ALA A 641 14.20 10.34 -29.60
C ALA A 641 14.83 8.95 -29.79
N VAL A 642 15.74 8.85 -30.76
CA VAL A 642 16.54 7.65 -30.96
C VAL A 642 17.66 7.63 -29.93
N PRO A 643 17.88 6.56 -29.17
CA PRO A 643 18.96 6.50 -28.18
C PRO A 643 20.32 6.83 -28.81
N GLU A 644 21.15 7.60 -28.12
CA GLU A 644 22.48 8.03 -28.55
C GLU A 644 22.51 8.92 -29.84
N HIS A 645 21.35 9.19 -30.41
CA HIS A 645 21.18 10.01 -31.62
C HIS A 645 19.95 10.90 -31.45
N GLU A 646 19.97 11.78 -30.45
CA GLU A 646 18.82 12.64 -30.07
C GLU A 646 18.41 13.65 -31.16
N GLU A 647 19.31 13.92 -32.12
CA GLU A 647 18.99 14.69 -33.31
C GLU A 647 17.99 14.00 -34.26
N TYR A 648 17.68 12.71 -34.01
CA TYR A 648 16.70 11.93 -34.76
C TYR A 648 15.59 11.42 -33.85
N VAL A 649 14.38 11.34 -34.41
CA VAL A 649 13.17 10.84 -33.76
C VAL A 649 12.45 9.88 -34.69
N LEU A 650 11.71 8.95 -34.10
CA LEU A 650 10.79 8.06 -34.82
C LEU A 650 9.56 7.73 -33.98
N TYR A 651 8.51 7.23 -34.64
CA TYR A 651 7.38 6.63 -33.94
C TYR A 651 7.69 5.15 -33.63
N PRO A 652 7.97 4.78 -32.40
CA PRO A 652 8.04 3.40 -32.02
C PRO A 652 6.60 2.90 -31.87
N TYR A 653 6.08 2.22 -32.86
CA TYR A 653 4.72 1.66 -32.80
C TYR A 653 4.57 0.70 -31.65
N GLU A 654 3.52 0.86 -30.85
CA GLU A 654 3.02 -0.17 -29.91
C GLU A 654 2.24 -1.24 -30.68
N GLN A 655 2.84 -1.83 -31.70
CA GLN A 655 2.27 -2.95 -32.44
C GLN A 655 2.74 -4.28 -31.85
N ASN A 656 2.12 -5.35 -32.27
CA ASN A 656 2.57 -6.68 -31.89
C ASN A 656 4.04 -6.92 -32.29
N TYR A 657 4.68 -7.86 -31.65
CA TYR A 657 6.10 -8.15 -31.83
C TYR A 657 6.47 -8.50 -33.30
N ALA A 658 5.60 -9.20 -34.02
CA ALA A 658 5.84 -9.62 -35.40
C ALA A 658 5.96 -8.42 -36.34
N THR A 659 5.09 -7.42 -36.20
CA THR A 659 5.11 -6.20 -37.04
C THR A 659 6.35 -5.36 -36.75
N SER A 660 6.76 -5.25 -35.47
CA SER A 660 7.97 -4.54 -35.08
C SER A 660 9.24 -5.26 -35.56
N ALA A 661 9.29 -6.58 -35.51
CA ALA A 661 10.37 -7.39 -36.08
C ALA A 661 10.52 -7.19 -37.60
N GLU A 662 9.41 -7.22 -38.33
CA GLU A 662 9.41 -6.96 -39.77
C GLU A 662 9.90 -5.54 -40.08
N ARG A 663 9.51 -4.55 -39.30
CA ARG A 663 9.99 -3.17 -39.43
C ARG A 663 11.50 -3.10 -39.23
N CYS A 664 12.05 -3.74 -38.20
CA CYS A 664 13.49 -3.78 -37.95
C CYS A 664 14.27 -4.40 -39.11
N ARG A 665 13.77 -5.52 -39.71
CA ARG A 665 14.37 -6.17 -40.90
C ARG A 665 14.40 -5.21 -42.06
N LYS A 666 13.29 -4.51 -42.36
CA LYS A 666 13.19 -3.52 -43.45
C LYS A 666 14.12 -2.32 -43.24
N MET A 667 14.32 -1.89 -41.98
CA MET A 667 15.31 -0.83 -41.66
C MET A 667 16.72 -1.32 -42.00
N GLY A 668 17.09 -2.55 -41.69
CA GLY A 668 18.36 -3.16 -42.03
C GLY A 668 18.56 -3.25 -43.54
N GLU A 669 17.59 -3.76 -44.29
CA GLU A 669 17.62 -3.87 -45.78
C GLU A 669 17.91 -2.51 -46.43
N ARG A 670 17.24 -1.43 -45.96
CA ARG A 670 17.47 -0.08 -46.48
C ARG A 670 18.92 0.41 -46.24
N CYS A 671 19.50 -0.03 -45.11
CA CYS A 671 20.89 0.30 -44.78
C CYS A 671 21.92 -0.65 -45.40
N GLY A 672 21.51 -1.71 -46.07
CA GLY A 672 22.40 -2.71 -46.71
C GLY A 672 23.03 -3.68 -45.69
N VAL A 673 22.34 -3.98 -44.61
CA VAL A 673 22.75 -4.92 -43.58
C VAL A 673 21.60 -5.88 -43.24
N THR A 674 21.92 -7.05 -42.70
CA THR A 674 20.91 -8.02 -42.27
C THR A 674 20.58 -7.76 -40.80
N VAL A 675 19.31 -7.46 -40.50
CA VAL A 675 18.80 -7.43 -39.12
C VAL A 675 18.02 -8.72 -38.89
N GLU A 676 18.59 -9.56 -38.04
CA GLU A 676 17.91 -10.77 -37.60
C GLU A 676 17.12 -10.43 -36.32
N VAL A 677 15.86 -10.88 -36.28
CA VAL A 677 14.98 -10.72 -35.10
C VAL A 677 14.36 -12.06 -34.78
N GLU A 678 14.63 -12.56 -33.60
CA GLU A 678 13.95 -13.71 -33.02
C GLU A 678 12.83 -13.23 -32.12
N VAL A 679 11.62 -13.72 -32.37
CA VAL A 679 10.44 -13.49 -31.53
C VAL A 679 10.12 -14.82 -30.88
N GLU A 680 10.28 -14.89 -29.58
CA GLU A 680 9.87 -16.06 -28.80
C GLU A 680 8.34 -16.12 -28.82
N GLU A 681 7.77 -17.08 -29.57
CA GLU A 681 6.32 -17.27 -29.60
C GLU A 681 5.86 -17.73 -28.21
N ASN A 682 4.74 -17.18 -27.75
CA ASN A 682 4.11 -17.61 -26.50
C ASN A 682 3.45 -18.99 -26.70
N THR A 683 4.27 -20.02 -26.73
CA THR A 683 3.84 -21.40 -27.01
C THR A 683 2.81 -21.91 -26.00
N ARG A 684 2.86 -21.43 -24.73
CA ARG A 684 1.92 -21.85 -23.69
C ARG A 684 0.56 -21.18 -23.81
N ALA A 685 0.49 -19.89 -24.16
CA ALA A 685 -0.80 -19.26 -24.46
C ALA A 685 -1.47 -19.93 -25.69
N GLN A 686 -0.69 -20.32 -26.69
CA GLN A 686 -1.21 -21.08 -27.84
C GLN A 686 -1.70 -22.48 -27.45
N ALA A 687 -0.96 -23.16 -26.57
CA ALA A 687 -1.35 -24.47 -26.05
C ALA A 687 -2.63 -24.36 -25.21
N PHE A 688 -2.77 -23.34 -24.35
CA PHE A 688 -4.00 -23.08 -23.63
C PHE A 688 -5.19 -22.79 -24.56
N TRP A 689 -5.03 -21.95 -25.57
CA TRP A 689 -6.10 -21.69 -26.56
C TRP A 689 -6.52 -22.91 -27.32
N LYS A 690 -5.57 -23.77 -27.65
CA LYS A 690 -5.85 -25.08 -28.28
C LYS A 690 -6.62 -25.98 -27.32
N TYR A 691 -6.17 -26.10 -26.08
CA TYR A 691 -6.84 -26.84 -25.02
C TYR A 691 -8.28 -26.34 -24.80
N PHE A 692 -8.45 -24.99 -24.66
CA PHE A 692 -9.77 -24.38 -24.49
C PHE A 692 -10.75 -24.71 -25.62
N LYS A 693 -10.27 -24.73 -26.85
CA LYS A 693 -11.07 -25.08 -28.00
C LYS A 693 -11.43 -26.56 -28.01
N GLU A 694 -10.47 -27.44 -27.72
CA GLU A 694 -10.64 -28.89 -27.78
C GLU A 694 -11.49 -29.44 -26.64
N CYS A 695 -11.32 -28.92 -25.44
CA CYS A 695 -12.01 -29.43 -24.23
C CYS A 695 -13.33 -28.71 -23.94
N GLU A 696 -13.43 -27.41 -24.15
CA GLU A 696 -14.61 -26.59 -23.83
C GLU A 696 -15.37 -26.12 -25.08
N GLY A 697 -14.94 -26.51 -26.28
CA GLY A 697 -15.55 -26.11 -27.56
C GLY A 697 -15.23 -24.66 -27.97
N GLY A 698 -14.35 -23.97 -27.23
CA GLY A 698 -13.97 -22.59 -27.49
C GLY A 698 -15.13 -21.59 -27.35
N ILE A 699 -15.00 -20.46 -28.05
CA ILE A 699 -16.01 -19.38 -28.08
C ILE A 699 -16.41 -19.09 -29.52
N PRO A 700 -17.65 -18.63 -29.79
CA PRO A 700 -18.12 -18.33 -31.14
C PRO A 700 -17.18 -17.37 -31.87
N GLY A 701 -16.73 -17.77 -33.07
CA GLY A 701 -15.81 -16.98 -33.88
C GLY A 701 -14.32 -17.16 -33.60
N GLN A 702 -13.94 -18.08 -32.75
CA GLN A 702 -12.53 -18.45 -32.54
C GLN A 702 -11.97 -19.09 -33.83
N LYS A 703 -10.85 -18.51 -34.34
CA LYS A 703 -10.17 -19.00 -35.57
C LYS A 703 -8.97 -19.87 -35.22
N ASP A 704 -8.69 -20.88 -36.03
CA ASP A 704 -7.53 -21.79 -35.87
C ASP A 704 -6.18 -21.10 -36.11
N SER A 705 -6.18 -19.90 -36.72
CA SER A 705 -4.98 -19.17 -37.15
C SER A 705 -4.42 -18.19 -36.14
N TRP A 706 -4.79 -18.30 -34.89
CA TRP A 706 -4.26 -17.39 -33.85
C TRP A 706 -2.83 -17.76 -33.46
N LYS A 707 -1.90 -17.33 -34.29
CA LYS A 707 -0.48 -17.48 -34.02
C LYS A 707 -0.04 -16.36 -33.05
N GLY A 708 0.34 -16.72 -31.83
CA GLY A 708 1.00 -15.83 -30.88
C GLY A 708 0.12 -14.78 -30.20
N ALA A 709 -1.22 -14.83 -30.30
CA ALA A 709 -2.08 -13.81 -29.72
C ALA A 709 -2.40 -14.12 -28.25
N SER A 710 -1.97 -13.22 -27.37
CA SER A 710 -2.44 -13.19 -25.98
C SER A 710 -3.84 -12.56 -25.84
N GLN A 711 -4.44 -12.11 -26.93
CA GLN A 711 -5.69 -11.34 -26.93
C GLN A 711 -6.62 -11.77 -28.06
N TRP A 712 -7.91 -11.88 -27.76
CA TRP A 712 -8.99 -12.10 -28.70
C TRP A 712 -10.12 -11.10 -28.49
N SER A 713 -10.84 -10.73 -29.55
CA SER A 713 -12.05 -9.92 -29.44
C SER A 713 -13.05 -10.19 -30.53
N ALA A 714 -14.36 -10.16 -30.22
CA ALA A 714 -15.47 -10.26 -31.17
C ALA A 714 -16.37 -9.01 -31.06
N SER A 715 -17.13 -8.72 -32.11
CA SER A 715 -18.18 -7.71 -32.06
C SER A 715 -19.29 -8.16 -31.12
N LEU A 716 -19.71 -7.26 -30.24
CA LEU A 716 -20.79 -7.48 -29.28
C LEU A 716 -22.13 -7.06 -29.83
N ASN A 717 -22.16 -5.95 -30.59
CA ASN A 717 -23.35 -5.36 -31.20
C ASN A 717 -23.06 -4.58 -32.48
N ASP A 718 -24.10 -4.11 -33.15
CA ASP A 718 -24.00 -3.29 -34.35
C ASP A 718 -23.42 -1.88 -34.12
N ALA A 719 -23.34 -1.44 -32.86
CA ALA A 719 -22.77 -0.15 -32.47
C ALA A 719 -21.22 -0.19 -32.37
N GLY A 720 -20.59 -1.34 -32.66
CA GLY A 720 -19.14 -1.51 -32.71
C GLY A 720 -18.50 -1.80 -31.35
N ASP A 721 -19.27 -2.03 -30.27
CA ASP A 721 -18.71 -2.48 -28.99
C ASP A 721 -18.15 -3.90 -29.14
N ARG A 722 -17.05 -4.19 -28.42
CA ARG A 722 -16.37 -5.48 -28.48
C ARG A 722 -16.24 -6.12 -27.11
N ILE A 723 -16.45 -7.43 -27.06
CA ILE A 723 -16.04 -8.28 -25.97
C ILE A 723 -14.73 -8.97 -26.35
N GLY A 724 -13.78 -9.00 -25.43
CA GLY A 724 -12.49 -9.61 -25.67
C GLY A 724 -11.96 -10.39 -24.48
N ILE A 725 -11.00 -11.23 -24.75
CA ILE A 725 -10.30 -12.04 -23.77
C ILE A 725 -8.81 -11.71 -23.87
N TYR A 726 -8.16 -11.59 -22.75
CA TYR A 726 -6.72 -11.39 -22.65
C TYR A 726 -6.12 -12.43 -21.72
N VAL A 727 -5.14 -13.18 -22.23
CA VAL A 727 -4.32 -14.10 -21.45
C VAL A 727 -3.04 -13.37 -21.08
N GLY A 728 -2.95 -12.93 -19.86
CA GLY A 728 -1.81 -12.17 -19.32
C GLY A 728 -0.52 -13.00 -19.20
N HIS A 729 0.59 -12.34 -18.93
CA HIS A 729 1.92 -12.94 -18.89
C HIS A 729 2.25 -13.70 -17.61
N ALA A 730 1.48 -13.43 -16.53
CA ALA A 730 1.73 -14.04 -15.23
C ALA A 730 0.46 -14.08 -14.44
N GLU A 731 -0.39 -14.97 -14.43
CA GLU A 731 -1.45 -15.18 -13.41
C GLU A 731 -2.79 -14.45 -13.62
N LEU A 732 -3.06 -13.83 -14.78
CA LEU A 732 -4.34 -13.16 -15.00
C LEU A 732 -4.99 -13.56 -16.31
N LEU A 733 -6.22 -14.02 -16.24
CA LEU A 733 -7.11 -14.23 -17.36
C LEU A 733 -8.20 -13.14 -17.30
N TRP A 734 -8.31 -12.34 -18.37
CA TRP A 734 -9.20 -11.19 -18.41
C TRP A 734 -10.25 -11.34 -19.50
N LEU A 735 -11.51 -11.05 -19.14
CA LEU A 735 -12.53 -10.68 -20.10
C LEU A 735 -12.69 -9.16 -20.06
N TYR A 736 -12.81 -8.54 -21.22
CA TYR A 736 -13.04 -7.09 -21.29
C TYR A 736 -14.13 -6.75 -22.31
N ILE A 737 -14.86 -5.68 -22.01
CA ILE A 737 -15.81 -5.06 -22.93
C ILE A 737 -15.22 -3.71 -23.33
N ARG A 738 -15.08 -3.46 -24.62
CA ARG A 738 -14.48 -2.25 -25.13
C ARG A 738 -15.34 -1.62 -26.20
N ALA A 739 -15.61 -0.35 -26.08
CA ALA A 739 -16.21 0.46 -27.10
C ALA A 739 -15.13 1.01 -28.03
N TRP A 740 -15.22 0.67 -29.33
CA TRP A 740 -14.18 0.93 -30.34
C TRP A 740 -14.58 1.96 -31.37
N GLU A 741 -14.69 3.24 -31.07
CA GLU A 741 -14.84 4.30 -32.03
C GLU A 741 -13.95 5.52 -31.71
N PRO A 742 -13.45 6.26 -32.74
CA PRO A 742 -12.48 7.37 -32.52
C PRO A 742 -13.09 8.62 -31.86
N GLN A 743 -14.41 8.72 -31.72
CA GLN A 743 -15.05 9.90 -31.12
C GLN A 743 -15.90 9.47 -29.92
N ALA A 744 -15.55 10.02 -28.75
CA ALA A 744 -16.34 9.85 -27.52
C ALA A 744 -17.70 10.56 -27.66
N SER A 745 -18.77 9.82 -27.83
CA SER A 745 -20.14 10.36 -27.76
C SER A 745 -20.75 10.17 -26.36
N ALA A 746 -21.63 11.07 -25.97
CA ALA A 746 -22.37 10.96 -24.70
C ALA A 746 -23.20 9.65 -24.65
N GLU A 747 -23.74 9.22 -25.77
CA GLU A 747 -24.49 7.95 -25.92
C GLU A 747 -23.62 6.74 -25.59
N ARG A 748 -22.39 6.76 -26.00
CA ARG A 748 -21.42 5.69 -25.72
C ARG A 748 -21.07 5.60 -24.25
N ALA A 749 -20.80 6.75 -23.60
CA ALA A 749 -20.58 6.79 -22.16
C ALA A 749 -21.79 6.27 -21.39
N THR A 750 -22.98 6.62 -21.82
CA THR A 750 -24.23 6.14 -21.22
C THR A 750 -24.38 4.63 -21.37
N ARG A 751 -24.09 4.08 -22.57
CA ARG A 751 -24.17 2.64 -22.86
C ARG A 751 -23.16 1.85 -22.01
N MET A 752 -21.92 2.32 -21.88
CA MET A 752 -20.91 1.68 -21.05
C MET A 752 -21.24 1.75 -19.55
N ARG A 753 -21.80 2.85 -19.06
CA ARG A 753 -22.30 2.93 -17.66
C ARG A 753 -23.46 1.96 -17.41
N ARG A 754 -24.31 1.74 -18.39
CA ARG A 754 -25.40 0.76 -18.31
C ARG A 754 -24.81 -0.65 -18.20
N TYR A 755 -23.86 -1.02 -19.07
CA TYR A 755 -23.18 -2.32 -19.02
C TYR A 755 -22.51 -2.53 -17.67
N SER A 756 -21.80 -1.54 -17.17
CA SER A 756 -21.17 -1.60 -15.84
C SER A 756 -22.19 -1.90 -14.74
N ARG A 757 -23.31 -1.20 -14.72
CA ARG A 757 -24.37 -1.44 -13.72
C ARG A 757 -24.94 -2.86 -13.83
N GLN A 758 -25.32 -3.29 -15.01
CA GLN A 758 -25.87 -4.64 -15.24
C GLN A 758 -24.86 -5.73 -14.84
N ILE A 759 -23.57 -5.54 -15.14
CA ILE A 759 -22.51 -6.47 -14.76
C ILE A 759 -22.32 -6.50 -13.23
N HIS A 760 -22.35 -5.34 -12.56
CA HIS A 760 -22.27 -5.28 -11.10
C HIS A 760 -23.48 -5.97 -10.42
N GLU A 761 -24.68 -5.75 -10.92
CA GLU A 761 -25.89 -6.36 -10.38
C GLU A 761 -25.88 -7.89 -10.52
N GLU A 762 -25.35 -8.41 -11.63
CA GLU A 762 -25.37 -9.84 -11.95
C GLU A 762 -24.11 -10.60 -11.48
N MET A 763 -22.95 -9.93 -11.45
CA MET A 763 -21.65 -10.57 -11.19
C MET A 763 -21.01 -10.11 -9.88
N GLY A 764 -21.54 -9.04 -9.23
CA GLY A 764 -21.02 -8.54 -7.95
C GLY A 764 -19.56 -8.08 -8.02
N ASP A 765 -18.80 -8.34 -6.97
CA ASP A 765 -17.41 -7.88 -6.79
C ASP A 765 -16.38 -8.53 -7.74
N GLN A 766 -16.79 -9.33 -8.70
CA GLN A 766 -15.88 -9.91 -9.71
C GLN A 766 -15.47 -8.90 -10.77
N VAL A 767 -16.14 -7.74 -10.84
CA VAL A 767 -15.80 -6.65 -11.78
C VAL A 767 -14.62 -5.86 -11.24
N LEU A 768 -13.50 -5.89 -11.93
CA LEU A 768 -12.28 -5.17 -11.57
C LEU A 768 -11.91 -4.20 -12.69
N GLY A 769 -11.93 -2.89 -12.39
CA GLY A 769 -11.40 -1.84 -13.25
C GLY A 769 -12.37 -1.30 -14.29
N GLU A 770 -13.10 -0.27 -13.92
CA GLU A 770 -13.87 0.58 -14.83
C GLU A 770 -13.08 1.83 -15.18
N ASN A 771 -12.90 2.12 -16.45
CA ASN A 771 -12.23 3.32 -16.90
C ASN A 771 -13.15 4.12 -17.83
N PHE A 772 -14.08 4.86 -17.25
CA PHE A 772 -15.04 5.71 -17.99
C PHE A 772 -14.49 7.08 -18.39
N GLU A 773 -13.39 7.53 -17.77
CA GLU A 773 -12.90 8.90 -17.91
C GLU A 773 -11.77 9.09 -18.92
N LYS A 774 -11.14 8.02 -19.41
CA LYS A 774 -10.07 8.18 -20.39
C LYS A 774 -10.62 8.44 -21.80
N THR A 775 -10.56 9.68 -22.19
CA THR A 775 -10.65 10.16 -23.60
C THR A 775 -9.40 9.79 -24.42
N SER A 776 -8.69 8.72 -24.09
CA SER A 776 -7.58 8.23 -24.88
C SER A 776 -8.12 7.42 -26.08
N ALA A 777 -7.32 7.27 -27.10
CA ALA A 777 -7.60 6.44 -28.29
C ALA A 777 -8.03 4.99 -27.97
N ASP A 778 -7.89 4.57 -26.73
CA ASP A 778 -8.18 3.24 -26.25
C ASP A 778 -9.63 2.98 -25.83
N GLY A 779 -10.48 3.98 -25.79
CA GLY A 779 -11.91 3.82 -25.47
C GLY A 779 -12.20 3.49 -24.00
N MET A 780 -13.48 3.40 -23.66
CA MET A 780 -13.95 2.94 -22.36
C MET A 780 -13.86 1.42 -22.27
N THR A 781 -13.39 0.88 -21.15
CA THR A 781 -13.18 -0.55 -20.95
C THR A 781 -13.72 -1.00 -19.60
N ILE A 782 -14.48 -2.08 -19.58
CA ILE A 782 -14.90 -2.80 -18.36
C ILE A 782 -14.16 -4.14 -18.38
N THR A 783 -13.55 -4.53 -17.26
CA THR A 783 -12.79 -5.78 -17.16
C THR A 783 -13.31 -6.69 -16.06
N VAL A 784 -13.42 -7.98 -16.36
CA VAL A 784 -13.65 -9.06 -15.40
C VAL A 784 -12.43 -9.95 -15.43
N GLN A 785 -11.83 -10.24 -14.28
CA GLN A 785 -10.59 -11.00 -14.22
C GLN A 785 -10.63 -12.09 -13.15
N THR A 786 -9.82 -13.11 -13.33
CA THR A 786 -9.50 -14.10 -12.30
C THR A 786 -8.00 -14.31 -12.23
N ASN A 787 -7.53 -14.73 -11.09
CA ASN A 787 -6.16 -15.22 -10.93
C ASN A 787 -6.07 -16.61 -11.56
N TRP A 788 -5.05 -16.80 -12.37
CA TRP A 788 -4.81 -18.07 -13.06
C TRP A 788 -3.31 -18.21 -13.35
N ILE A 789 -2.74 -19.37 -13.06
CA ILE A 789 -1.33 -19.64 -13.33
C ILE A 789 -1.22 -20.27 -14.73
N ARG A 790 -0.94 -19.43 -15.73
CA ARG A 790 -0.80 -19.84 -17.11
C ARG A 790 0.16 -21.01 -17.35
N ASP A 791 1.19 -21.08 -16.52
CA ASP A 791 2.28 -22.05 -16.68
C ASP A 791 2.00 -23.37 -15.95
N ASP A 792 0.86 -23.48 -15.25
CA ASP A 792 0.37 -24.70 -14.61
C ASP A 792 -0.75 -25.31 -15.46
N GLU A 793 -0.43 -26.41 -16.17
CA GLU A 793 -1.40 -27.09 -17.03
C GLU A 793 -2.52 -27.78 -16.24
N ASP A 794 -2.32 -28.08 -14.98
CA ASP A 794 -3.32 -28.67 -14.09
C ASP A 794 -4.46 -27.66 -13.76
N GLU A 795 -4.19 -26.36 -13.85
CA GLU A 795 -5.21 -25.31 -13.67
C GLU A 795 -6.01 -24.99 -14.94
N TRP A 796 -5.57 -25.44 -16.11
CA TRP A 796 -6.23 -25.11 -17.37
C TRP A 796 -7.70 -25.55 -17.46
N PRO A 797 -8.13 -26.71 -16.91
CA PRO A 797 -9.53 -27.09 -16.91
C PRO A 797 -10.44 -26.11 -16.16
N GLU A 798 -9.97 -25.58 -15.04
CA GLU A 798 -10.74 -24.63 -14.25
C GLU A 798 -10.77 -23.24 -14.91
N ALA A 799 -9.63 -22.76 -15.40
CA ALA A 799 -9.53 -21.51 -16.13
C ALA A 799 -10.39 -21.51 -17.40
N ALA A 800 -10.42 -22.62 -18.15
CA ALA A 800 -11.20 -22.76 -19.37
C ALA A 800 -12.71 -22.75 -19.08
N ARG A 801 -13.16 -23.47 -18.04
CA ARG A 801 -14.57 -23.47 -17.60
C ARG A 801 -14.99 -22.09 -17.12
N TRP A 802 -14.18 -21.44 -16.27
CA TRP A 802 -14.43 -20.08 -15.79
C TRP A 802 -14.57 -19.11 -16.97
N LEU A 803 -13.64 -19.16 -17.93
CA LEU A 803 -13.65 -18.29 -19.09
C LEU A 803 -14.92 -18.42 -19.93
N LYS A 804 -15.36 -19.65 -20.15
CA LYS A 804 -16.58 -19.94 -20.90
C LYS A 804 -17.81 -19.45 -20.15
N GLU A 805 -17.91 -19.75 -18.87
CA GLU A 805 -19.03 -19.36 -18.02
C GLU A 805 -19.17 -17.84 -17.95
N GLN A 806 -18.07 -17.12 -17.67
CA GLN A 806 -18.13 -15.66 -17.59
C GLN A 806 -18.40 -15.02 -18.96
N PHE A 807 -17.87 -15.58 -20.04
CA PHE A 807 -18.17 -15.12 -21.39
C PHE A 807 -19.66 -15.24 -21.73
N GLU A 808 -20.27 -16.38 -21.44
CA GLU A 808 -21.69 -16.62 -21.69
C GLU A 808 -22.58 -15.73 -20.79
N ARG A 809 -22.21 -15.54 -19.54
CA ARG A 809 -22.91 -14.61 -18.62
C ARG A 809 -22.86 -13.17 -19.15
N LEU A 810 -21.68 -12.67 -19.50
CA LEU A 810 -21.52 -11.32 -20.06
C LEU A 810 -22.33 -11.16 -21.35
N ARG A 811 -22.31 -12.17 -22.22
CA ARG A 811 -23.08 -12.14 -23.44
C ARG A 811 -24.59 -12.10 -23.19
N ALA A 812 -25.07 -12.86 -22.20
CA ALA A 812 -26.49 -12.86 -21.82
C ALA A 812 -26.92 -11.51 -21.26
N ILE A 813 -26.15 -10.94 -20.31
CA ILE A 813 -26.38 -9.61 -19.72
C ILE A 813 -26.49 -8.51 -20.80
N LEU A 814 -25.63 -8.58 -21.81
CA LEU A 814 -25.48 -7.54 -22.83
C LEU A 814 -26.40 -7.73 -24.05
N SER A 815 -27.10 -8.87 -24.14
CA SER A 815 -28.01 -9.20 -25.27
C SER A 815 -29.48 -8.93 -24.95
N ASP A 816 -29.82 -8.46 -23.74
CA ASP A 816 -31.21 -8.21 -23.35
C ASP A 816 -31.69 -6.82 -23.85
N PRO A 817 -32.71 -6.75 -24.76
CA PRO A 817 -33.19 -5.49 -25.31
C PRO A 817 -34.22 -4.76 -24.46
N SER A 818 -34.54 -5.22 -23.24
CA SER A 818 -35.78 -4.90 -22.53
C SER A 818 -35.81 -3.61 -21.71
N ASP A 819 -34.78 -2.72 -21.73
CA ASP A 819 -34.85 -1.45 -21.01
C ASP A 819 -35.00 -0.25 -21.95
N GLU A 820 -36.22 0.31 -22.00
CA GLU A 820 -36.49 1.69 -22.45
C GLU A 820 -35.67 2.69 -21.64
N ILE A 821 -35.03 3.62 -22.33
CA ILE A 821 -34.19 4.70 -21.79
C ILE A 821 -35.06 5.58 -20.85
N THR A 822 -35.03 5.31 -19.57
CA THR A 822 -35.41 6.29 -18.55
C THR A 822 -34.23 7.22 -18.30
N GLU A 823 -34.45 8.52 -18.51
CA GLU A 823 -33.42 9.56 -18.27
C GLU A 823 -32.77 9.39 -16.89
N ILE A 824 -31.45 9.24 -16.88
CA ILE A 824 -30.67 9.15 -15.66
C ILE A 824 -30.41 10.59 -15.20
N PRO A 825 -30.79 11.00 -13.96
CA PRO A 825 -30.40 12.31 -13.43
C PRO A 825 -28.86 12.39 -13.33
N GLU A 826 -28.33 13.51 -13.85
CA GLU A 826 -26.89 13.79 -13.71
C GLU A 826 -26.48 13.79 -12.22
N PRO A 827 -25.34 13.22 -11.87
CA PRO A 827 -24.82 13.35 -10.51
C PRO A 827 -24.55 14.84 -10.21
N PRO A 828 -24.78 15.32 -8.99
CA PRO A 828 -24.57 16.72 -8.65
C PRO A 828 -23.10 17.09 -8.87
N SER A 829 -22.87 18.18 -9.58
CA SER A 829 -21.53 18.71 -9.85
C SER A 829 -20.81 19.04 -8.53
N PRO A 830 -19.51 18.78 -8.41
CA PRO A 830 -18.75 18.96 -7.15
C PRO A 830 -18.46 20.43 -6.76
N ASN A 831 -19.09 21.42 -7.45
CA ASN A 831 -18.89 22.85 -7.23
C ASN A 831 -20.18 23.58 -6.85
N GLY A 832 -20.83 23.17 -5.78
CA GLY A 832 -21.93 23.92 -5.14
C GLY A 832 -21.58 24.26 -3.70
N GLY A 833 -20.72 25.26 -3.48
CA GLY A 833 -20.56 25.89 -2.18
C GLY A 833 -21.82 26.70 -1.83
N PRO A 834 -22.27 26.71 -0.57
CA PRO A 834 -23.43 27.49 -0.19
C PRO A 834 -23.14 29.01 -0.25
N SER A 835 -23.89 29.72 -1.06
CA SER A 835 -23.94 31.17 -0.98
C SER A 835 -25.01 31.57 0.04
N ALA A 836 -24.60 32.42 0.98
CA ALA A 836 -25.29 33.18 2.03
C ALA A 836 -25.55 32.43 3.33
#